data_f9d9fc9f4c53cecb2d1ea0e0c42e2204
#
_entry.id   f9d9fc9f4c53cecb2d1ea0e0c42e2204
#
_cell.length_a   1.000
_cell.length_b   1.000
_cell.length_c   1.000
_cell.angle_alpha   90.00
_cell.angle_beta   90.00
_cell.angle_gamma   90.00
#
_symmetry.space_group_name_H-M   'P 1'
#
loop_
_entity.id
_entity.type
_entity.pdbx_description
1 polymer ?
#
loop_
_entity_poly.entity_id
_entity_poly.type
_entity_poly.pdbx_seq_one_letter_code
_entity_poly.pdbx_strand_id
1 'polypeptide(L)'
;MGVPAYSDHRDNLTATQQQVVDFPRQGNASLWLHGLAGSGKTVALIARLAALLAEGTRPDQILVLVSDRAQANLYEQALARCVVPNCGGATITTFYGLCQRAAALFWPVVARSAGFAHPELEPTFLTLESTQYYLERIVRPLMQTEGYFSELTIRRERLLSQVIDNLNKSALVGFPPQEIAKRLNAAWAGSERRYTSYLQAEDCALRFRAFCLQHNLLDISLTTDLFTQQVRACPQYQTYATAQYRHLMVDNLEENVPVACSYIEWLLTRCASSILAMDDEGSYRVFLGADWQAAVELGRRCQVELAMGTLPGTNPALLVLSDGARRAMHLPGLKLDQSGSVRDALQGQCSTRYWAGMIHWVADQVVRLVAHGCPPSEIAIVAPYVNEVMRFALEDDLDRHGVRLFLLRPATTLRDDAIVRASLCLARLAHPHWAENSETTLRQLPVEDMAEALGQVIAGLDPVRARLLAEKALPEGTLALSDLSGNVASTAAQVGVLWQRLGFQLRERYQALRGWLNDYAAETAQPLDIFLARLFGEVLSLPGFGLYLRPDLARSYSRLLESANKFRLATSADEQGSRSGVVQPMASVLDLGGTFTEFVLAGLASAEYVSDRPDTADDGVILAPAYAYLTRGLRSRYQFWCDLRADGWWNRPNQPLTHPYVLSQRWPLGRPWYDADEDQARRQALGRVLVGLATRCTEGLFWASSELGVGGDEQSGRLERMLQNALVAENARAANAIT
;
A
#
# COMPACT_ATOMS: atom_id res chain seq x y z
N MET A 1 -16.75 -10.92 -8.24
CA MET A 1 -18.21 -11.13 -8.00
C MET A 1 -18.84 -9.78 -7.72
N GLY A 2 -19.75 -9.30 -8.60
CA GLY A 2 -20.54 -8.10 -8.32
C GLY A 2 -21.41 -8.32 -7.09
N VAL A 3 -21.44 -7.36 -6.16
CA VAL A 3 -22.40 -7.38 -5.05
C VAL A 3 -23.81 -7.34 -5.67
N PRO A 4 -24.71 -8.35 -5.46
CA PRO A 4 -26.05 -8.36 -6.03
C PRO A 4 -26.89 -7.15 -5.58
N ALA A 5 -27.96 -6.83 -6.29
CA ALA A 5 -28.87 -5.74 -5.91
C ALA A 5 -29.52 -6.00 -4.54
N TYR A 6 -29.86 -4.94 -3.80
CA TYR A 6 -30.36 -5.01 -2.41
C TYR A 6 -31.56 -5.94 -2.21
N SER A 7 -32.49 -6.02 -3.20
CA SER A 7 -33.64 -6.95 -3.19
C SER A 7 -33.21 -8.42 -3.21
N ASP A 8 -32.06 -8.76 -3.84
CA ASP A 8 -31.55 -10.13 -3.94
C ASP A 8 -30.79 -10.57 -2.69
N HIS A 9 -30.38 -9.62 -1.83
CA HIS A 9 -29.55 -9.93 -0.65
C HIS A 9 -30.34 -10.47 0.54
N ARG A 10 -31.58 -10.05 0.75
CA ARG A 10 -32.38 -10.52 1.89
C ARG A 10 -32.66 -12.03 1.83
N ASP A 11 -32.84 -12.56 0.64
CA ASP A 11 -33.18 -13.96 0.46
C ASP A 11 -32.01 -14.94 0.60
N ASN A 12 -30.77 -14.41 0.64
CA ASN A 12 -29.52 -15.19 0.70
C ASN A 12 -28.71 -15.00 1.99
N LEU A 13 -29.21 -14.24 2.98
CA LEU A 13 -28.51 -14.06 4.24
C LEU A 13 -28.66 -15.30 5.15
N THR A 14 -27.56 -15.66 5.82
CA THR A 14 -27.63 -16.68 6.88
C THR A 14 -28.44 -16.16 8.07
N ALA A 15 -28.96 -17.06 8.91
CA ALA A 15 -29.69 -16.68 10.11
C ALA A 15 -28.87 -15.74 11.04
N THR A 16 -27.56 -15.97 11.14
CA THR A 16 -26.66 -15.11 11.92
C THR A 16 -26.50 -13.74 11.30
N GLN A 17 -26.37 -13.66 9.97
CA GLN A 17 -26.32 -12.36 9.26
C GLN A 17 -27.64 -11.59 9.41
N GLN A 18 -28.78 -12.28 9.39
CA GLN A 18 -30.08 -11.66 9.62
C GLN A 18 -30.19 -11.06 11.04
N GLN A 19 -29.63 -11.73 12.06
CA GLN A 19 -29.57 -11.17 13.44
C GLN A 19 -28.78 -9.85 13.48
N VAL A 20 -27.74 -9.69 12.67
CA VAL A 20 -26.98 -8.43 12.56
C VAL A 20 -27.84 -7.34 11.90
N VAL A 21 -28.60 -7.68 10.87
CA VAL A 21 -29.52 -6.75 10.19
C VAL A 21 -30.62 -6.27 11.12
N ASP A 22 -31.18 -7.18 11.91
CA ASP A 22 -32.29 -6.90 12.85
C ASP A 22 -31.83 -6.38 14.22
N PHE A 23 -30.51 -6.21 14.43
CA PHE A 23 -29.96 -5.75 15.72
C PHE A 23 -30.58 -4.41 16.17
N PRO A 24 -30.84 -4.19 17.46
CA PRO A 24 -31.49 -3.00 17.98
C PRO A 24 -30.85 -1.69 17.51
N ARG A 25 -31.69 -0.67 17.25
CA ARG A 25 -31.26 0.64 16.71
C ARG A 25 -31.25 1.76 17.74
N GLN A 26 -31.67 1.48 18.94
CA GLN A 26 -31.77 2.44 20.04
C GLN A 26 -31.31 1.79 21.35
N GLY A 27 -31.15 2.60 22.37
CA GLY A 27 -30.80 2.11 23.73
C GLY A 27 -29.31 1.91 23.92
N ASN A 28 -28.45 2.56 23.10
CA ASN A 28 -27.00 2.39 23.14
C ASN A 28 -26.57 0.92 22.95
N ALA A 29 -27.33 0.16 22.15
CA ALA A 29 -27.06 -1.25 21.92
C ALA A 29 -25.72 -1.43 21.18
N SER A 30 -24.91 -2.37 21.66
CA SER A 30 -23.60 -2.66 21.07
C SER A 30 -23.40 -4.15 20.83
N LEU A 31 -22.93 -4.50 19.63
CA LEU A 31 -22.70 -5.87 19.17
C LEU A 31 -21.24 -6.05 18.80
N TRP A 32 -20.60 -7.08 19.32
CA TRP A 32 -19.33 -7.61 18.82
C TRP A 32 -19.59 -8.80 17.91
N LEU A 33 -19.34 -8.61 16.63
CA LEU A 33 -19.49 -9.62 15.58
C LEU A 33 -18.12 -10.18 15.23
N HIS A 34 -17.83 -11.44 15.54
CA HIS A 34 -16.51 -11.99 15.29
C HIS A 34 -16.57 -13.37 14.60
N GLY A 35 -15.46 -13.81 14.06
CA GLY A 35 -15.32 -15.09 13.38
C GLY A 35 -14.14 -15.06 12.39
N LEU A 36 -13.83 -16.20 11.79
CA LEU A 36 -12.74 -16.27 10.82
C LEU A 36 -12.97 -15.38 9.60
N ALA A 37 -11.89 -15.00 8.92
CA ALA A 37 -11.97 -14.26 7.67
C ALA A 37 -12.88 -15.00 6.66
N GLY A 38 -13.67 -14.24 5.90
CA GLY A 38 -14.59 -14.83 4.93
C GLY A 38 -15.88 -15.39 5.51
N SER A 39 -16.17 -15.25 6.81
CA SER A 39 -17.46 -15.66 7.42
C SER A 39 -18.66 -14.77 7.03
N GLY A 40 -18.45 -13.71 6.22
CA GLY A 40 -19.51 -12.85 5.72
C GLY A 40 -19.87 -11.66 6.61
N LYS A 41 -19.01 -11.26 7.54
CA LYS A 41 -19.19 -10.10 8.43
C LYS A 41 -19.45 -8.80 7.65
N THR A 42 -18.60 -8.48 6.67
CA THR A 42 -18.75 -7.29 5.80
C THR A 42 -20.08 -7.29 5.06
N VAL A 43 -20.52 -8.47 4.58
CA VAL A 43 -21.84 -8.62 3.92
C VAL A 43 -22.98 -8.28 4.89
N ALA A 44 -22.89 -8.77 6.14
CA ALA A 44 -23.88 -8.46 7.18
C ALA A 44 -23.90 -6.97 7.52
N LEU A 45 -22.73 -6.31 7.61
CA LEU A 45 -22.65 -4.86 7.86
C LEU A 45 -23.22 -4.04 6.68
N ILE A 46 -22.96 -4.42 5.43
CA ILE A 46 -23.54 -3.77 4.25
C ILE A 46 -25.05 -3.93 4.25
N ALA A 47 -25.56 -5.13 4.53
CA ALA A 47 -27.01 -5.38 4.62
C ALA A 47 -27.64 -4.55 5.77
N ARG A 48 -26.96 -4.42 6.91
CA ARG A 48 -27.39 -3.57 8.02
C ARG A 48 -27.45 -2.10 7.61
N LEU A 49 -26.40 -1.58 6.92
CA LEU A 49 -26.37 -0.21 6.42
C LEU A 49 -27.56 0.06 5.51
N ALA A 50 -27.81 -0.83 4.57
CA ALA A 50 -28.94 -0.73 3.65
C ALA A 50 -30.31 -0.78 4.37
N ALA A 51 -30.44 -1.61 5.41
CA ALA A 51 -31.64 -1.68 6.22
C ALA A 51 -31.89 -0.39 7.03
N LEU A 52 -30.84 0.21 7.61
CA LEU A 52 -30.96 1.50 8.32
C LEU A 52 -31.45 2.60 7.37
N LEU A 53 -30.92 2.68 6.15
CA LEU A 53 -31.32 3.66 5.16
C LEU A 53 -32.74 3.44 4.65
N ALA A 54 -33.12 2.18 4.37
CA ALA A 54 -34.47 1.82 3.89
C ALA A 54 -35.58 2.17 4.91
N GLU A 55 -35.24 2.20 6.21
CA GLU A 55 -36.16 2.56 7.29
C GLU A 55 -36.12 4.04 7.67
N GLY A 56 -35.45 4.87 6.86
CA GLY A 56 -35.45 6.31 6.99
C GLY A 56 -34.40 6.89 7.93
N THR A 57 -33.40 6.12 8.37
CA THR A 57 -32.23 6.69 9.08
C THR A 57 -31.51 7.62 8.12
N ARG A 58 -31.22 8.85 8.57
CA ARG A 58 -30.47 9.81 7.75
C ARG A 58 -29.04 9.32 7.53
N PRO A 59 -28.52 9.34 6.28
CA PRO A 59 -27.18 8.86 5.96
C PRO A 59 -26.08 9.55 6.76
N ASP A 60 -26.21 10.85 6.99
CA ASP A 60 -25.24 11.66 7.78
C ASP A 60 -25.16 11.23 9.26
N GLN A 61 -26.12 10.45 9.76
CA GLN A 61 -26.10 9.88 11.11
C GLN A 61 -25.41 8.52 11.21
N ILE A 62 -24.87 8.01 10.11
CA ILE A 62 -24.20 6.71 10.05
C ILE A 62 -22.72 6.91 9.81
N LEU A 63 -21.89 6.37 10.73
CA LEU A 63 -20.44 6.27 10.58
C LEU A 63 -20.04 4.83 10.35
N VAL A 64 -19.38 4.57 9.21
CA VAL A 64 -18.73 3.30 8.91
C VAL A 64 -17.22 3.51 8.92
N LEU A 65 -16.54 2.90 9.89
CA LEU A 65 -15.08 2.88 9.94
C LEU A 65 -14.56 1.61 9.30
N VAL A 66 -13.66 1.77 8.35
CA VAL A 66 -13.04 0.71 7.57
C VAL A 66 -11.52 0.76 7.68
N SER A 67 -10.85 -0.36 7.38
CA SER A 67 -9.40 -0.46 7.50
C SER A 67 -8.64 0.30 6.41
N ASP A 68 -9.23 0.43 5.21
CA ASP A 68 -8.63 1.13 4.07
C ASP A 68 -9.66 1.62 3.06
N ARG A 69 -9.17 2.39 2.06
CA ARG A 69 -10.04 2.97 1.03
C ARG A 69 -10.65 1.93 0.09
N ALA A 70 -9.95 0.82 -0.17
CA ALA A 70 -10.50 -0.23 -1.02
C ALA A 70 -11.71 -0.90 -0.37
N GLN A 71 -11.69 -1.06 0.95
CA GLN A 71 -12.85 -1.52 1.71
C GLN A 71 -13.97 -0.47 1.72
N ALA A 72 -13.65 0.83 1.84
CA ALA A 72 -14.66 1.89 1.73
C ALA A 72 -15.43 1.81 0.40
N ASN A 73 -14.73 1.58 -0.70
CA ASN A 73 -15.34 1.44 -2.03
C ASN A 73 -16.39 0.32 -2.11
N LEU A 74 -16.26 -0.77 -1.32
CA LEU A 74 -17.27 -1.83 -1.26
C LEU A 74 -18.60 -1.33 -0.70
N TYR A 75 -18.53 -0.53 0.36
CA TYR A 75 -19.71 0.10 0.96
C TYR A 75 -20.31 1.17 0.05
N GLU A 76 -19.48 2.00 -0.59
CA GLU A 76 -19.92 3.04 -1.54
C GLU A 76 -20.61 2.43 -2.76
N GLN A 77 -20.06 1.35 -3.33
CA GLN A 77 -20.68 0.62 -4.44
C GLN A 77 -22.00 -0.03 -4.02
N ALA A 78 -22.09 -0.54 -2.81
CA ALA A 78 -23.34 -1.09 -2.29
C ALA A 78 -24.40 0.01 -2.13
N LEU A 79 -24.02 1.16 -1.59
CA LEU A 79 -24.91 2.33 -1.46
C LEU A 79 -25.38 2.87 -2.81
N ALA A 80 -24.51 2.94 -3.82
CA ALA A 80 -24.86 3.40 -5.17
C ALA A 80 -25.93 2.52 -5.83
N ARG A 81 -26.08 1.28 -5.40
CA ARG A 81 -27.13 0.35 -5.86
C ARG A 81 -28.43 0.47 -5.05
N CYS A 82 -28.36 1.04 -3.86
CA CYS A 82 -29.55 1.30 -3.05
C CYS A 82 -30.24 2.57 -3.56
N VAL A 83 -31.42 2.43 -4.16
CA VAL A 83 -32.21 3.58 -4.63
C VAL A 83 -32.81 4.28 -3.40
N VAL A 84 -32.05 5.20 -2.79
CA VAL A 84 -32.56 6.09 -1.75
C VAL A 84 -32.58 7.52 -2.34
N PRO A 85 -33.76 8.06 -2.67
CA PRO A 85 -33.84 9.38 -3.28
C PRO A 85 -33.37 10.48 -2.32
N ASN A 86 -32.55 11.41 -2.84
CA ASN A 86 -32.19 12.68 -2.17
C ASN A 86 -31.41 12.55 -0.84
N CYS A 87 -30.62 11.53 -0.65
CA CYS A 87 -29.79 11.38 0.55
C CYS A 87 -28.35 11.78 0.26
N GLY A 88 -27.78 12.64 1.11
CA GLY A 88 -26.32 12.77 1.23
C GLY A 88 -25.71 11.41 1.62
N GLY A 89 -24.42 11.19 1.37
CA GLY A 89 -23.76 9.91 1.66
C GLY A 89 -23.57 9.65 3.17
N ALA A 90 -23.65 8.39 3.60
CA ALA A 90 -23.14 7.98 4.90
C ALA A 90 -21.63 8.29 5.00
N THR A 91 -21.14 8.54 6.23
CA THR A 91 -19.71 8.75 6.44
C THR A 91 -19.00 7.40 6.44
N ILE A 92 -18.42 7.01 5.31
CA ILE A 92 -17.61 5.80 5.16
C ILE A 92 -16.15 6.25 5.04
N THR A 93 -15.31 5.90 6.01
CA THR A 93 -13.94 6.42 6.06
C THR A 93 -13.02 5.55 6.91
N THR A 94 -11.71 5.71 6.73
CA THR A 94 -10.72 5.16 7.66
C THR A 94 -10.62 6.04 8.91
N PHE A 95 -10.04 5.52 9.99
CA PHE A 95 -9.79 6.32 11.19
C PHE A 95 -8.94 7.56 10.86
N TYR A 96 -7.88 7.40 10.04
CA TYR A 96 -7.06 8.56 9.63
C TYR A 96 -7.86 9.58 8.80
N GLY A 97 -8.70 9.13 7.86
CA GLY A 97 -9.57 10.02 7.10
C GLY A 97 -10.56 10.79 7.98
N LEU A 98 -11.04 10.17 9.06
CA LEU A 98 -11.85 10.84 10.08
C LEU A 98 -11.04 11.90 10.83
N CYS A 99 -9.80 11.58 11.26
CA CYS A 99 -8.90 12.52 11.92
C CYS A 99 -8.62 13.73 11.03
N GLN A 100 -8.31 13.52 9.76
CA GLN A 100 -8.03 14.56 8.78
C GLN A 100 -9.23 15.49 8.58
N ARG A 101 -10.42 14.93 8.37
CA ARG A 101 -11.66 15.72 8.22
C ARG A 101 -11.95 16.54 9.48
N ALA A 102 -11.82 15.94 10.65
CA ALA A 102 -12.07 16.60 11.91
C ALA A 102 -11.03 17.67 12.21
N ALA A 103 -9.75 17.43 11.94
CA ALA A 103 -8.68 18.41 12.07
C ALA A 103 -8.93 19.64 11.17
N ALA A 104 -9.31 19.42 9.91
CA ALA A 104 -9.64 20.52 9.00
C ALA A 104 -10.86 21.34 9.48
N LEU A 105 -11.94 20.66 9.88
CA LEU A 105 -13.18 21.32 10.30
C LEU A 105 -13.02 22.13 11.61
N PHE A 106 -12.27 21.59 12.57
CA PHE A 106 -12.07 22.19 13.88
C PHE A 106 -10.75 22.98 14.01
N TRP A 107 -10.01 23.13 12.91
CA TRP A 107 -8.75 23.85 12.87
C TRP A 107 -8.79 25.23 13.54
N PRO A 108 -9.76 26.12 13.25
CA PRO A 108 -9.79 27.45 13.86
C PRO A 108 -9.92 27.42 15.39
N VAL A 109 -10.43 26.33 15.94
CA VAL A 109 -10.63 26.18 17.40
C VAL A 109 -9.40 25.62 18.09
N VAL A 110 -8.66 24.68 17.43
CA VAL A 110 -7.61 23.89 18.08
C VAL A 110 -6.19 24.26 17.67
N ALA A 111 -5.98 24.92 16.54
CA ALA A 111 -4.66 25.18 15.99
C ALA A 111 -3.73 25.92 16.94
N ARG A 112 -4.23 26.98 17.61
CA ARG A 112 -3.46 27.77 18.57
C ARG A 112 -3.06 26.96 19.80
N SER A 113 -3.98 26.20 20.37
CA SER A 113 -3.70 25.36 21.55
C SER A 113 -2.78 24.18 21.23
N ALA A 114 -2.76 23.74 19.96
CA ALA A 114 -1.87 22.70 19.48
C ALA A 114 -0.43 23.20 19.19
N GLY A 115 -0.18 24.51 19.27
CA GLY A 115 1.15 25.09 19.12
C GLY A 115 1.56 25.39 17.68
N PHE A 116 0.61 25.51 16.74
CA PHE A 116 0.91 25.96 15.38
C PHE A 116 1.22 27.46 15.35
N ALA A 117 2.24 27.82 14.57
CA ALA A 117 2.73 29.20 14.52
C ALA A 117 1.74 30.17 13.82
N HIS A 118 1.00 29.67 12.85
CA HIS A 118 0.06 30.46 12.01
C HIS A 118 -1.37 29.91 12.08
N PRO A 119 -2.02 29.90 13.25
CA PRO A 119 -3.34 29.28 13.44
C PRO A 119 -4.46 29.92 12.60
N GLU A 120 -4.22 31.09 12.05
CA GLU A 120 -5.14 31.84 11.14
C GLU A 120 -5.10 31.31 9.69
N LEU A 121 -4.06 30.57 9.32
CA LEU A 121 -3.94 29.98 7.99
C LEU A 121 -4.42 28.52 8.00
N GLU A 122 -4.99 28.08 6.89
CA GLU A 122 -5.42 26.69 6.73
C GLU A 122 -4.22 25.73 6.79
N PRO A 123 -4.39 24.52 7.35
CA PRO A 123 -3.34 23.54 7.39
C PRO A 123 -3.17 22.84 6.04
N THR A 124 -1.92 22.49 5.73
CA THR A 124 -1.61 21.66 4.56
C THR A 124 -1.34 20.21 4.98
N PHE A 125 -2.14 19.29 4.46
CA PHE A 125 -1.95 17.85 4.71
C PHE A 125 -0.88 17.30 3.78
N LEU A 126 0.17 16.73 4.39
CA LEU A 126 1.28 16.14 3.66
C LEU A 126 0.94 14.73 3.17
N THR A 127 1.34 14.43 1.94
CA THR A 127 1.43 13.06 1.43
C THR A 127 2.70 12.39 1.97
N LEU A 128 2.86 11.09 1.75
CA LEU A 128 4.09 10.40 2.12
C LEU A 128 5.31 11.00 1.41
N GLU A 129 5.19 11.34 0.13
CA GLU A 129 6.26 11.96 -0.67
C GLU A 129 6.67 13.32 -0.13
N SER A 130 5.71 14.19 0.16
CA SER A 130 6.01 15.52 0.73
C SER A 130 6.58 15.41 2.15
N THR A 131 6.13 14.44 2.94
CA THR A 131 6.70 14.13 4.25
C THR A 131 8.17 13.69 4.14
N GLN A 132 8.47 12.75 3.22
CA GLN A 132 9.83 12.29 2.95
C GLN A 132 10.71 13.42 2.44
N TYR A 133 10.20 14.29 1.59
CA TYR A 133 10.92 15.44 1.06
C TYR A 133 11.36 16.41 2.17
N TYR A 134 10.43 16.82 3.03
CA TYR A 134 10.77 17.73 4.13
C TYR A 134 11.71 17.09 5.15
N LEU A 135 11.50 15.81 5.46
CA LEU A 135 12.40 15.07 6.34
C LEU A 135 13.79 14.94 5.74
N GLU A 136 13.92 14.67 4.43
CA GLU A 136 15.23 14.60 3.74
C GLU A 136 15.99 15.91 3.83
N ARG A 137 15.33 17.05 3.72
CA ARG A 137 15.96 18.37 3.89
C ARG A 137 16.52 18.60 5.29
N ILE A 138 15.96 17.96 6.30
CA ILE A 138 16.45 18.00 7.68
C ILE A 138 17.57 17.00 7.88
N VAL A 139 17.43 15.78 7.37
CA VAL A 139 18.36 14.67 7.61
C VAL A 139 19.66 14.84 6.81
N ARG A 140 19.61 15.31 5.57
CA ARG A 140 20.78 15.43 4.68
C ARG A 140 21.91 16.26 5.29
N PRO A 141 21.68 17.49 5.79
CA PRO A 141 22.74 18.29 6.44
C PRO A 141 23.32 17.58 7.66
N LEU A 142 22.51 16.96 8.52
CA LEU A 142 22.96 16.24 9.71
C LEU A 142 23.86 15.05 9.36
N MET A 143 23.56 14.33 8.29
CA MET A 143 24.42 13.26 7.80
C MET A 143 25.75 13.78 7.25
N GLN A 144 25.73 14.91 6.52
CA GLN A 144 26.91 15.46 5.85
C GLN A 144 27.85 16.20 6.81
N THR A 145 27.30 16.96 7.77
CA THR A 145 28.07 17.84 8.64
C THR A 145 28.31 17.27 10.04
N GLU A 146 27.35 16.49 10.56
CA GLU A 146 27.41 15.99 11.96
C GLU A 146 27.60 14.46 12.01
N GLY A 147 27.70 13.77 10.85
CA GLY A 147 27.99 12.35 10.78
C GLY A 147 26.84 11.44 11.27
N TYR A 148 25.58 11.92 11.26
CA TYR A 148 24.44 11.11 11.65
C TYR A 148 24.37 9.82 10.83
N PHE A 149 24.03 8.72 11.52
CA PHE A 149 23.86 7.38 10.93
C PHE A 149 25.10 6.78 10.27
N SER A 150 26.31 7.31 10.52
CA SER A 150 27.58 6.80 9.96
C SER A 150 27.84 5.31 10.29
N GLU A 151 27.28 4.81 11.38
CA GLU A 151 27.41 3.42 11.84
C GLU A 151 26.40 2.46 11.17
N LEU A 152 25.49 2.97 10.33
CA LEU A 152 24.45 2.17 9.69
C LEU A 152 24.67 2.02 8.19
N THR A 153 24.67 0.79 7.72
CA THR A 153 24.57 0.50 6.28
C THR A 153 23.10 0.39 5.89
N ILE A 154 22.50 1.54 5.61
CA ILE A 154 21.06 1.64 5.22
C ILE A 154 20.92 2.58 4.01
N ARG A 155 20.04 2.23 3.09
CA ARG A 155 19.67 3.14 2.00
C ARG A 155 18.88 4.31 2.55
N ARG A 156 19.10 5.50 1.98
CA ARG A 156 18.50 6.75 2.45
C ARG A 156 16.98 6.70 2.49
N GLU A 157 16.35 6.18 1.44
CA GLU A 157 14.90 6.02 1.38
C GLU A 157 14.34 5.16 2.53
N ARG A 158 15.06 4.10 2.91
CA ARG A 158 14.67 3.24 4.05
C ARG A 158 14.89 3.92 5.39
N LEU A 159 15.93 4.75 5.50
CA LEU A 159 16.18 5.53 6.70
C LEU A 159 15.02 6.51 6.94
N LEU A 160 14.67 7.32 5.93
CA LEU A 160 13.55 8.26 6.01
C LEU A 160 12.24 7.55 6.35
N SER A 161 11.93 6.45 5.67
CA SER A 161 10.73 5.66 5.95
C SER A 161 10.68 5.18 7.40
N GLN A 162 11.79 4.70 7.98
CA GLN A 162 11.79 4.23 9.36
C GLN A 162 11.67 5.36 10.39
N VAL A 163 12.21 6.55 10.11
CA VAL A 163 11.99 7.74 10.97
C VAL A 163 10.50 8.15 10.95
N ILE A 164 9.89 8.18 9.77
CA ILE A 164 8.45 8.47 9.60
C ILE A 164 7.61 7.39 10.30
N ASP A 165 7.95 6.12 10.14
CA ASP A 165 7.27 5.01 10.79
C ASP A 165 7.29 5.13 12.32
N ASN A 166 8.40 5.60 12.89
CA ASN A 166 8.51 5.81 14.33
C ASN A 166 7.58 6.93 14.81
N LEU A 167 7.52 8.06 14.08
CA LEU A 167 6.57 9.15 14.36
C LEU A 167 5.12 8.66 14.26
N ASN A 168 4.79 7.98 13.18
CA ASN A 168 3.46 7.45 12.98
C ASN A 168 3.07 6.48 14.10
N LYS A 169 3.98 5.57 14.48
CA LYS A 169 3.74 4.63 15.60
C LYS A 169 3.52 5.36 16.92
N SER A 170 4.31 6.39 17.24
CA SER A 170 4.12 7.14 18.49
C SER A 170 2.70 7.73 18.57
N ALA A 171 2.21 8.34 17.49
CA ALA A 171 0.90 8.93 17.42
C ALA A 171 -0.24 7.88 17.40
N LEU A 172 -0.10 6.81 16.61
CA LEU A 172 -1.11 5.76 16.44
C LEU A 172 -1.24 4.84 17.65
N VAL A 173 -0.15 4.67 18.41
CA VAL A 173 -0.12 3.92 19.66
C VAL A 173 -0.49 4.81 20.85
N GLY A 174 -0.20 6.11 20.77
CA GLY A 174 -0.56 7.11 21.77
C GLY A 174 0.50 7.34 22.85
N PHE A 175 1.79 7.35 22.49
CA PHE A 175 2.88 7.76 23.36
C PHE A 175 3.66 8.96 22.79
N PRO A 176 4.30 9.78 23.62
CA PRO A 176 5.04 10.94 23.14
C PRO A 176 6.22 10.57 22.22
N PRO A 177 6.45 11.29 21.10
CA PRO A 177 7.55 10.99 20.19
C PRO A 177 8.95 11.07 20.86
N GLN A 178 9.09 11.79 21.96
CA GLN A 178 10.31 11.85 22.81
C GLN A 178 10.62 10.55 23.56
N GLU A 179 9.71 9.58 23.54
CA GLU A 179 9.95 8.26 24.11
C GLU A 179 10.43 7.21 23.10
N ILE A 180 10.52 7.54 21.80
CA ILE A 180 10.86 6.58 20.74
C ILE A 180 12.23 5.95 21.01
N ALA A 181 13.27 6.76 21.12
CA ALA A 181 14.63 6.28 21.37
C ALA A 181 14.73 5.55 22.72
N LYS A 182 14.06 6.06 23.76
CA LYS A 182 14.05 5.42 25.09
C LYS A 182 13.45 4.01 25.00
N ARG A 183 12.34 3.81 24.28
CA ARG A 183 11.69 2.50 24.10
C ARG A 183 12.58 1.55 23.31
N LEU A 184 13.14 2.00 22.20
CA LEU A 184 14.02 1.21 21.35
C LEU A 184 15.34 0.84 22.07
N ASN A 185 15.98 1.79 22.75
CA ASN A 185 17.20 1.56 23.52
C ASN A 185 16.99 0.57 24.66
N ALA A 186 15.89 0.72 25.41
CA ALA A 186 15.57 -0.16 26.52
C ALA A 186 15.28 -1.62 26.09
N ALA A 187 14.80 -1.79 24.87
CA ALA A 187 14.53 -3.11 24.29
C ALA A 187 15.72 -3.73 23.56
N TRP A 188 16.74 -2.93 23.20
CA TRP A 188 17.88 -3.41 22.43
C TRP A 188 18.85 -4.19 23.32
N ALA A 189 19.10 -5.46 22.97
CA ALA A 189 20.03 -6.34 23.68
C ALA A 189 21.39 -6.50 22.97
N GLY A 190 21.65 -5.73 21.88
CA GLY A 190 22.86 -5.82 21.07
C GLY A 190 23.91 -4.77 21.39
N SER A 191 24.77 -4.40 20.42
CA SER A 191 25.86 -3.45 20.59
C SER A 191 25.38 -2.03 20.91
N GLU A 192 26.14 -1.30 21.72
CA GLU A 192 25.86 0.09 22.13
C GLU A 192 25.84 1.09 20.95
N ARG A 193 26.51 0.78 19.85
CA ARG A 193 26.54 1.63 18.65
C ARG A 193 25.15 1.99 18.12
N ARG A 194 24.18 1.09 18.28
CA ARG A 194 22.80 1.33 17.83
C ARG A 194 22.06 2.34 18.71
N TYR A 195 22.43 2.51 19.97
CA TYR A 195 21.83 3.52 20.86
C TYR A 195 21.92 4.93 20.30
N THR A 196 23.08 5.30 19.77
CA THR A 196 23.28 6.60 19.12
C THR A 196 22.37 6.78 17.91
N SER A 197 22.24 5.73 17.08
CA SER A 197 21.37 5.79 15.90
C SER A 197 19.88 5.98 16.26
N TYR A 198 19.40 5.41 17.36
CA TYR A 198 18.03 5.65 17.83
C TYR A 198 17.81 7.08 18.32
N LEU A 199 18.80 7.65 19.03
CA LEU A 199 18.76 9.07 19.46
C LEU A 199 18.79 10.01 18.25
N GLN A 200 19.63 9.73 17.27
CA GLN A 200 19.69 10.50 16.03
C GLN A 200 18.37 10.43 15.24
N ALA A 201 17.72 9.26 15.18
CA ALA A 201 16.42 9.09 14.52
C ALA A 201 15.31 9.88 15.25
N GLU A 202 15.32 9.88 16.58
CA GLU A 202 14.38 10.67 17.39
C GLU A 202 14.62 12.17 17.20
N ASP A 203 15.87 12.63 17.20
CA ASP A 203 16.20 14.04 16.97
C ASP A 203 15.72 14.51 15.59
N CYS A 204 15.98 13.73 14.52
CA CYS A 204 15.45 14.01 13.19
C CYS A 204 13.92 14.09 13.17
N ALA A 205 13.25 13.17 13.85
CA ALA A 205 11.80 13.13 13.96
C ALA A 205 11.25 14.36 14.70
N LEU A 206 11.87 14.78 15.79
CA LEU A 206 11.47 15.95 16.58
C LEU A 206 11.72 17.26 15.83
N ARG A 207 12.83 17.39 15.12
CA ARG A 207 13.10 18.55 14.23
C ARG A 207 12.07 18.65 13.11
N PHE A 208 11.71 17.51 12.50
CA PHE A 208 10.66 17.48 11.48
C PHE A 208 9.30 17.89 12.05
N ARG A 209 8.94 17.39 13.23
CA ARG A 209 7.70 17.80 13.91
C ARG A 209 7.67 19.30 14.23
N ALA A 210 8.78 19.85 14.73
CA ALA A 210 8.89 21.29 14.99
C ALA A 210 8.73 22.13 13.71
N PHE A 211 9.35 21.67 12.61
CA PHE A 211 9.20 22.27 11.29
C PHE A 211 7.72 22.27 10.84
N CYS A 212 7.03 21.14 10.97
CA CYS A 212 5.62 21.02 10.61
C CYS A 212 4.73 21.99 11.42
N LEU A 213 4.96 22.13 12.72
CA LEU A 213 4.24 23.08 13.58
C LEU A 213 4.48 24.54 13.16
N GLN A 214 5.70 24.86 12.75
CA GLN A 214 6.06 26.20 12.29
C GLN A 214 5.41 26.58 10.95
N HIS A 215 5.17 25.59 10.07
CA HIS A 215 4.70 25.81 8.70
C HIS A 215 3.25 25.34 8.45
N ASN A 216 2.48 25.05 9.51
CA ASN A 216 1.10 24.52 9.41
C ASN A 216 0.97 23.26 8.55
N LEU A 217 1.99 22.40 8.60
CA LEU A 217 2.01 21.13 7.87
C LEU A 217 1.53 20.00 8.76
N LEU A 218 0.68 19.15 8.24
CA LEU A 218 0.09 18.02 8.95
C LEU A 218 0.46 16.72 8.23
N ASP A 219 1.44 15.98 8.75
CA ASP A 219 1.69 14.58 8.39
C ASP A 219 0.71 13.64 9.11
N ILE A 220 0.82 12.33 8.89
CA ILE A 220 -0.05 11.33 9.53
C ILE A 220 0.05 11.40 11.05
N SER A 221 1.26 11.55 11.58
CA SER A 221 1.51 11.54 13.02
C SER A 221 0.89 12.77 13.69
N LEU A 222 1.16 13.95 13.15
CA LEU A 222 0.69 15.22 13.73
C LEU A 222 -0.82 15.40 13.55
N THR A 223 -1.39 14.92 12.42
CA THR A 223 -2.86 14.87 12.22
C THR A 223 -3.53 14.00 13.28
N THR A 224 -2.98 12.81 13.54
CA THR A 224 -3.51 11.88 14.54
C THR A 224 -3.38 12.46 15.95
N ASP A 225 -2.25 13.03 16.30
CA ASP A 225 -2.01 13.68 17.60
C ASP A 225 -2.95 14.87 17.81
N LEU A 226 -3.10 15.73 16.80
CA LEU A 226 -4.02 16.88 16.84
C LEU A 226 -5.44 16.40 17.12
N PHE A 227 -5.88 15.36 16.42
CA PHE A 227 -7.21 14.79 16.65
C PHE A 227 -7.34 14.21 18.05
N THR A 228 -6.43 13.37 18.48
CA THR A 228 -6.55 12.62 19.74
C THR A 228 -6.39 13.48 20.97
N GLN A 229 -5.51 14.49 20.92
CA GLN A 229 -5.16 15.33 22.08
C GLN A 229 -5.99 16.62 22.17
N GLN A 230 -6.35 17.22 21.02
CA GLN A 230 -7.00 18.52 20.98
C GLN A 230 -8.44 18.44 20.47
N VAL A 231 -8.67 17.90 19.26
CA VAL A 231 -10.00 17.90 18.64
C VAL A 231 -10.99 17.07 19.45
N ARG A 232 -10.62 15.84 19.82
CA ARG A 232 -11.49 14.95 20.64
C ARG A 232 -11.83 15.53 22.00
N ALA A 233 -10.93 16.31 22.58
CA ALA A 233 -11.15 16.97 23.89
C ALA A 233 -12.02 18.23 23.77
N CYS A 234 -12.16 18.80 22.55
CA CYS A 234 -12.92 20.01 22.29
C CYS A 234 -14.43 19.79 22.48
N PRO A 235 -15.13 20.57 23.32
CA PRO A 235 -16.56 20.41 23.56
C PRO A 235 -17.42 20.56 22.30
N GLN A 236 -17.03 21.47 21.37
CA GLN A 236 -17.71 21.67 20.10
C GLN A 236 -17.65 20.42 19.23
N TYR A 237 -16.49 19.75 19.17
CA TYR A 237 -16.36 18.46 18.47
C TYR A 237 -17.19 17.37 19.12
N GLN A 238 -17.19 17.29 20.44
CA GLN A 238 -17.97 16.26 21.15
C GLN A 238 -19.47 16.44 20.87
N THR A 239 -19.98 17.66 20.90
CA THR A 239 -21.36 17.97 20.53
C THR A 239 -21.66 17.61 19.09
N TYR A 240 -20.78 18.01 18.16
CA TYR A 240 -20.89 17.68 16.75
C TYR A 240 -20.92 16.15 16.52
N ALA A 241 -19.92 15.43 17.04
CA ALA A 241 -19.78 14.00 16.79
C ALA A 241 -20.97 13.21 17.39
N THR A 242 -21.46 13.59 18.56
CA THR A 242 -22.62 12.94 19.21
C THR A 242 -23.93 13.23 18.45
N ALA A 243 -24.11 14.41 17.89
CA ALA A 243 -25.29 14.73 17.09
C ALA A 243 -25.23 14.06 15.70
N GLN A 244 -24.03 14.00 15.11
CA GLN A 244 -23.78 13.49 13.75
C GLN A 244 -23.78 11.96 13.72
N TYR A 245 -23.06 11.29 14.62
CA TYR A 245 -22.85 9.84 14.55
C TYR A 245 -23.75 9.10 15.52
N ARG A 246 -24.96 8.74 15.05
CA ARG A 246 -25.96 7.99 15.82
C ARG A 246 -25.77 6.48 15.71
N HIS A 247 -25.28 6.01 14.57
CA HIS A 247 -25.04 4.60 14.26
C HIS A 247 -23.59 4.40 13.88
N LEU A 248 -22.90 3.53 14.61
CA LEU A 248 -21.50 3.19 14.37
C LEU A 248 -21.39 1.77 13.82
N MET A 249 -20.68 1.61 12.72
CA MET A 249 -20.24 0.32 12.21
C MET A 249 -18.74 0.34 12.05
N VAL A 250 -18.04 -0.66 12.55
CA VAL A 250 -16.60 -0.83 12.39
C VAL A 250 -16.35 -2.17 11.75
N ASP A 251 -15.71 -2.16 10.57
CA ASP A 251 -15.31 -3.37 9.87
C ASP A 251 -13.79 -3.58 10.01
N ASN A 252 -13.34 -4.82 10.17
CA ASN A 252 -11.97 -5.19 10.47
C ASN A 252 -11.42 -4.47 11.72
N LEU A 253 -12.09 -4.64 12.85
CA LEU A 253 -11.68 -4.03 14.12
C LEU A 253 -10.24 -4.39 14.50
N GLU A 254 -9.79 -5.61 14.17
CA GLU A 254 -8.45 -6.13 14.43
C GLU A 254 -7.32 -5.39 13.70
N GLU A 255 -7.64 -4.65 12.64
CA GLU A 255 -6.67 -3.83 11.89
C GLU A 255 -6.56 -2.40 12.43
N ASN A 256 -7.30 -2.07 13.49
CA ASN A 256 -7.28 -0.75 14.09
C ASN A 256 -6.12 -0.59 15.08
N VAL A 257 -5.67 0.66 15.18
CA VAL A 257 -4.60 1.09 16.09
C VAL A 257 -5.17 1.45 17.49
N PRO A 258 -4.37 1.44 18.57
CA PRO A 258 -4.85 1.70 19.93
C PRO A 258 -5.62 3.01 20.09
N VAL A 259 -5.18 4.10 19.49
CA VAL A 259 -5.90 5.39 19.57
C VAL A 259 -7.25 5.36 18.85
N ALA A 260 -7.37 4.59 17.76
CA ALA A 260 -8.66 4.35 17.10
C ALA A 260 -9.59 3.52 17.98
N CYS A 261 -9.09 2.46 18.63
CA CYS A 261 -9.88 1.68 19.59
C CYS A 261 -10.39 2.55 20.76
N SER A 262 -9.55 3.45 21.28
CA SER A 262 -9.95 4.42 22.31
C SER A 262 -11.04 5.40 21.84
N TYR A 263 -11.01 5.82 20.57
CA TYR A 263 -12.05 6.67 19.99
C TYR A 263 -13.34 5.90 19.75
N ILE A 264 -13.26 4.68 19.23
CA ILE A 264 -14.42 3.78 19.04
C ILE A 264 -15.08 3.50 20.39
N GLU A 265 -14.32 3.24 21.44
CA GLU A 265 -14.82 3.07 22.81
C GLU A 265 -15.59 4.30 23.29
N TRP A 266 -15.07 5.51 23.02
CA TRP A 266 -15.75 6.74 23.36
C TRP A 266 -17.10 6.89 22.63
N LEU A 267 -17.19 6.44 21.35
CA LEU A 267 -18.43 6.43 20.59
C LEU A 267 -19.43 5.37 21.07
N LEU A 268 -18.98 4.19 21.51
CA LEU A 268 -19.85 3.09 21.97
C LEU A 268 -20.85 3.54 23.01
N THR A 269 -20.45 4.43 23.93
CA THR A 269 -21.33 4.94 25.01
C THR A 269 -22.25 6.08 24.55
N ARG A 270 -22.15 6.55 23.31
CA ARG A 270 -22.83 7.76 22.79
C ARG A 270 -23.71 7.49 21.58
N CYS A 271 -23.39 6.45 20.81
CA CYS A 271 -24.20 6.04 19.68
C CYS A 271 -25.47 5.33 20.10
N ALA A 272 -26.53 5.49 19.33
CA ALA A 272 -27.80 4.77 19.55
C ALA A 272 -27.65 3.26 19.29
N SER A 273 -26.83 2.89 18.30
CA SER A 273 -26.40 1.49 18.07
C SER A 273 -24.99 1.43 17.51
N SER A 274 -24.28 0.35 17.86
CA SER A 274 -22.90 0.13 17.41
C SER A 274 -22.69 -1.34 17.07
N ILE A 275 -21.99 -1.62 15.95
CA ILE A 275 -21.60 -2.98 15.56
C ILE A 275 -20.11 -2.96 15.24
N LEU A 276 -19.34 -3.81 15.97
CA LEU A 276 -17.90 -3.98 15.78
C LEU A 276 -17.64 -5.36 15.19
N ALA A 277 -17.23 -5.41 13.92
CA ALA A 277 -16.87 -6.65 13.24
C ALA A 277 -15.37 -6.89 13.26
N MET A 278 -14.96 -8.13 13.56
CA MET A 278 -13.58 -8.52 13.78
C MET A 278 -13.26 -9.89 13.18
N ASP A 279 -12.11 -10.02 12.54
CA ASP A 279 -11.52 -11.31 12.16
C ASP A 279 -10.71 -11.90 13.34
N ASP A 280 -11.05 -13.11 13.79
CA ASP A 280 -10.42 -13.74 14.96
C ASP A 280 -8.93 -14.01 14.78
N GLU A 281 -8.49 -14.30 13.56
CA GLU A 281 -7.09 -14.55 13.18
C GLU A 281 -6.58 -13.52 12.15
N GLY A 282 -7.14 -12.31 12.14
CA GLY A 282 -6.68 -11.18 11.35
C GLY A 282 -5.50 -10.44 11.95
N SER A 283 -5.41 -9.13 11.69
CA SER A 283 -4.32 -8.23 12.12
C SER A 283 -3.02 -8.44 11.34
N TYR A 284 -3.10 -8.18 10.04
CA TYR A 284 -1.92 -8.23 9.16
C TYR A 284 -1.11 -6.94 9.19
N ARG A 285 -1.65 -5.83 9.75
CA ARG A 285 -1.06 -4.49 9.77
C ARG A 285 -0.35 -4.13 11.08
N VAL A 286 0.17 -5.12 11.81
CA VAL A 286 0.94 -4.87 13.05
C VAL A 286 2.12 -3.92 12.80
N PHE A 287 2.74 -3.98 11.62
CA PHE A 287 3.81 -3.07 11.23
C PHE A 287 3.36 -1.60 11.11
N LEU A 288 2.05 -1.35 10.89
CA LEU A 288 1.41 -0.02 10.91
C LEU A 288 0.83 0.34 12.28
N GLY A 289 1.01 -0.49 13.30
CA GLY A 289 0.53 -0.23 14.66
C GLY A 289 -0.81 -0.88 15.02
N ALA A 290 -1.38 -1.75 14.18
CA ALA A 290 -2.59 -2.50 14.52
C ALA A 290 -2.39 -3.36 15.80
N ASP A 291 -3.36 -3.33 16.70
CA ASP A 291 -3.33 -4.08 17.96
C ASP A 291 -4.56 -4.99 18.10
N TRP A 292 -4.38 -6.26 17.72
CA TRP A 292 -5.41 -7.28 17.81
C TRP A 292 -5.98 -7.46 19.23
N GLN A 293 -5.12 -7.36 20.26
CA GLN A 293 -5.59 -7.52 21.65
C GLN A 293 -6.42 -6.34 22.10
N ALA A 294 -6.06 -5.10 21.71
CA ALA A 294 -6.88 -3.93 21.98
C ALA A 294 -8.26 -4.06 21.31
N ALA A 295 -8.31 -4.60 20.09
CA ALA A 295 -9.55 -4.89 19.40
C ALA A 295 -10.43 -5.92 20.14
N VAL A 296 -9.84 -7.03 20.62
CA VAL A 296 -10.56 -8.04 21.43
C VAL A 296 -11.07 -7.45 22.74
N GLU A 297 -10.25 -6.68 23.44
CA GLU A 297 -10.65 -6.03 24.71
C GLU A 297 -11.83 -5.06 24.49
N LEU A 298 -11.80 -4.33 23.36
CA LEU A 298 -12.89 -3.44 22.99
C LEU A 298 -14.16 -4.21 22.61
N GLY A 299 -14.04 -5.28 21.82
CA GLY A 299 -15.16 -6.16 21.48
C GLY A 299 -15.87 -6.72 22.72
N ARG A 300 -15.11 -7.19 23.71
CA ARG A 300 -15.64 -7.71 24.98
C ARG A 300 -16.41 -6.68 25.83
N ARG A 301 -16.31 -5.38 25.51
CA ARG A 301 -17.11 -4.33 26.16
C ARG A 301 -18.49 -4.15 25.54
N CYS A 302 -18.74 -4.76 24.38
CA CYS A 302 -20.06 -4.78 23.76
C CYS A 302 -21.05 -5.59 24.62
N GLN A 303 -22.32 -5.21 24.59
CA GLN A 303 -23.39 -5.85 25.37
C GLN A 303 -23.73 -7.24 24.81
N VAL A 304 -23.59 -7.44 23.50
CA VAL A 304 -23.90 -8.70 22.82
C VAL A 304 -22.67 -9.16 22.05
N GLU A 305 -22.39 -10.45 22.17
CA GLU A 305 -21.35 -11.14 21.41
C GLU A 305 -22.04 -12.11 20.42
N LEU A 306 -21.65 -12.07 19.15
CA LEU A 306 -22.17 -12.94 18.12
C LEU A 306 -21.00 -13.52 17.30
N ALA A 307 -20.80 -14.83 17.44
CA ALA A 307 -19.81 -15.56 16.67
C ALA A 307 -20.40 -16.00 15.32
N MET A 308 -19.66 -15.75 14.25
CA MET A 308 -20.00 -16.22 12.91
C MET A 308 -19.22 -17.48 12.58
N GLY A 309 -19.93 -18.55 12.22
CA GLY A 309 -19.33 -19.76 11.67
C GLY A 309 -18.73 -19.55 10.27
N THR A 310 -18.05 -20.56 9.77
CA THR A 310 -17.52 -20.56 8.40
C THR A 310 -18.66 -20.57 7.39
N LEU A 311 -18.56 -19.74 6.33
CA LEU A 311 -19.54 -19.76 5.25
C LEU A 311 -19.49 -21.08 4.46
N PRO A 312 -20.63 -21.52 3.88
CA PRO A 312 -20.65 -22.55 2.86
C PRO A 312 -19.65 -22.23 1.74
N GLY A 313 -18.82 -23.21 1.35
CA GLY A 313 -17.81 -23.06 0.32
C GLY A 313 -16.39 -22.78 0.84
N THR A 314 -16.16 -22.67 2.15
CA THR A 314 -14.81 -22.74 2.71
C THR A 314 -14.39 -24.21 2.76
N ASN A 315 -13.20 -24.54 2.24
CA ASN A 315 -12.71 -25.91 2.28
C ASN A 315 -12.25 -26.26 3.71
N PRO A 316 -12.93 -27.18 4.43
CA PRO A 316 -12.61 -27.49 5.82
C PRO A 316 -11.22 -28.14 5.95
N ALA A 317 -10.77 -28.89 4.93
CA ALA A 317 -9.48 -29.53 4.94
C ALA A 317 -8.31 -28.52 5.00
N LEU A 318 -8.47 -27.34 4.36
CA LEU A 318 -7.48 -26.26 4.43
C LEU A 318 -7.40 -25.65 5.83
N LEU A 319 -8.51 -25.54 6.53
CA LEU A 319 -8.54 -25.08 7.91
C LEU A 319 -7.87 -26.10 8.85
N VAL A 320 -8.09 -27.38 8.64
CA VAL A 320 -7.42 -28.45 9.40
C VAL A 320 -5.91 -28.44 9.14
N LEU A 321 -5.47 -28.21 7.89
CA LEU A 321 -4.05 -28.04 7.55
C LEU A 321 -3.44 -26.84 8.30
N SER A 322 -4.11 -25.70 8.29
CA SER A 322 -3.59 -24.50 8.97
C SER A 322 -3.59 -24.66 10.49
N ASP A 323 -4.58 -25.35 11.07
CA ASP A 323 -4.59 -25.71 12.50
C ASP A 323 -3.42 -26.64 12.86
N GLY A 324 -3.17 -27.67 12.05
CA GLY A 324 -2.02 -28.56 12.20
C GLY A 324 -0.69 -27.83 12.16
N ALA A 325 -0.51 -26.90 11.20
CA ALA A 325 0.68 -26.08 11.09
C ALA A 325 0.84 -25.14 12.31
N ARG A 326 -0.25 -24.54 12.81
CA ARG A 326 -0.25 -23.72 14.04
C ARG A 326 0.22 -24.55 15.25
N ARG A 327 -0.31 -25.73 15.44
CA ARG A 327 0.12 -26.64 16.51
C ARG A 327 1.59 -27.04 16.39
N ALA A 328 2.09 -27.27 15.16
CA ALA A 328 3.50 -27.51 14.91
C ALA A 328 4.40 -26.31 15.28
N MET A 329 3.83 -25.10 15.29
CA MET A 329 4.47 -23.87 15.75
C MET A 329 4.24 -23.57 17.25
N HIS A 330 3.65 -24.50 18.00
CA HIS A 330 3.25 -24.31 19.41
C HIS A 330 2.27 -23.15 19.63
N LEU A 331 1.42 -22.84 18.66
CA LEU A 331 0.34 -21.87 18.79
C LEU A 331 -0.96 -22.58 19.22
N PRO A 332 -1.89 -21.84 19.86
CA PRO A 332 -3.22 -22.35 20.14
C PRO A 332 -3.92 -22.84 18.87
N GLY A 333 -4.57 -23.99 18.95
CA GLY A 333 -5.38 -24.53 17.86
C GLY A 333 -6.62 -23.68 17.57
N LEU A 334 -7.13 -23.82 16.35
CA LEU A 334 -8.39 -23.20 15.95
C LEU A 334 -9.58 -23.95 16.55
N LYS A 335 -10.66 -23.24 16.84
CA LYS A 335 -11.97 -23.85 17.14
C LYS A 335 -12.65 -24.14 15.81
N LEU A 336 -12.59 -25.38 15.35
CA LEU A 336 -13.15 -25.83 14.07
C LEU A 336 -14.41 -26.65 14.35
N ASP A 337 -15.51 -26.28 13.72
CA ASP A 337 -16.79 -26.99 13.78
C ASP A 337 -16.86 -28.14 12.77
N GLN A 338 -15.91 -28.23 11.85
CA GLN A 338 -15.89 -29.20 10.75
C GLN A 338 -14.61 -30.06 10.79
N SER A 339 -14.77 -31.33 10.42
CA SER A 339 -13.67 -32.26 10.22
C SER A 339 -13.41 -32.41 8.72
N GLY A 340 -12.15 -32.45 8.32
CA GLY A 340 -11.72 -32.73 6.95
C GLY A 340 -10.36 -33.42 6.98
N SER A 341 -10.01 -34.17 5.95
CA SER A 341 -8.66 -34.69 5.82
C SER A 341 -7.75 -33.65 5.16
N VAL A 342 -6.58 -33.42 5.74
CA VAL A 342 -5.56 -32.52 5.18
C VAL A 342 -5.17 -32.94 3.75
N ARG A 343 -5.27 -34.23 3.44
CA ARG A 343 -5.00 -34.74 2.09
C ARG A 343 -5.97 -34.23 1.04
N ASP A 344 -7.22 -33.95 1.43
CA ASP A 344 -8.24 -33.42 0.52
C ASP A 344 -8.00 -31.93 0.21
N ALA A 345 -7.19 -31.26 1.02
CA ALA A 345 -6.79 -29.88 0.77
C ALA A 345 -5.74 -29.73 -0.32
N LEU A 346 -4.83 -30.74 -0.43
CA LEU A 346 -3.65 -30.66 -1.28
C LEU A 346 -3.91 -31.32 -2.64
N GLN A 347 -4.05 -30.49 -3.69
CA GLN A 347 -4.29 -30.93 -5.07
C GLN A 347 -3.00 -31.32 -5.80
N GLY A 348 -1.85 -30.77 -5.37
CA GLY A 348 -0.55 -31.07 -5.94
C GLY A 348 0.60 -30.51 -5.12
N GLN A 349 1.74 -31.18 -5.22
CA GLN A 349 2.96 -30.74 -4.57
C GLN A 349 4.17 -30.89 -5.50
N CYS A 350 5.12 -29.96 -5.39
CA CYS A 350 6.37 -29.95 -6.12
C CYS A 350 7.52 -29.60 -5.19
N SER A 351 8.58 -30.40 -5.25
CA SER A 351 9.86 -30.06 -4.64
C SER A 351 10.96 -30.32 -5.67
N THR A 352 11.61 -29.23 -6.10
CA THR A 352 12.66 -29.27 -7.12
C THR A 352 13.99 -28.82 -6.53
N ARG A 353 15.09 -29.16 -7.20
CA ARG A 353 16.40 -28.65 -6.80
C ARG A 353 16.55 -27.16 -7.17
N TYR A 354 16.10 -26.78 -8.35
CA TYR A 354 16.29 -25.45 -8.90
C TYR A 354 14.97 -24.66 -8.91
N TRP A 355 15.07 -23.40 -8.62
CA TRP A 355 13.94 -22.46 -8.56
C TRP A 355 13.15 -22.41 -9.89
N ALA A 356 13.85 -22.39 -11.05
CA ALA A 356 13.20 -22.39 -12.36
C ALA A 356 12.29 -23.60 -12.58
N GLY A 357 12.69 -24.79 -12.13
CA GLY A 357 11.85 -26.00 -12.23
C GLY A 357 10.56 -25.89 -11.42
N MET A 358 10.60 -25.24 -10.26
CA MET A 358 9.41 -24.94 -9.46
C MET A 358 8.46 -24.01 -10.22
N ILE A 359 8.98 -22.93 -10.84
CA ILE A 359 8.16 -21.96 -11.60
C ILE A 359 7.49 -22.64 -12.79
N HIS A 360 8.22 -23.40 -13.59
CA HIS A 360 7.65 -24.16 -14.71
C HIS A 360 6.54 -25.11 -14.26
N TRP A 361 6.75 -25.84 -13.16
CA TRP A 361 5.71 -26.72 -12.63
C TRP A 361 4.45 -25.94 -12.22
N VAL A 362 4.61 -24.77 -11.57
CA VAL A 362 3.46 -23.91 -11.19
C VAL A 362 2.71 -23.46 -12.44
N ALA A 363 3.41 -22.96 -13.46
CA ALA A 363 2.80 -22.55 -14.72
C ALA A 363 2.04 -23.70 -15.40
N ASP A 364 2.63 -24.91 -15.46
CA ASP A 364 2.00 -26.10 -16.02
C ASP A 364 0.69 -26.48 -15.28
N GLN A 365 0.68 -26.41 -13.93
CA GLN A 365 -0.55 -26.71 -13.17
C GLN A 365 -1.61 -25.64 -13.38
N VAL A 366 -1.25 -24.37 -13.46
CA VAL A 366 -2.17 -23.26 -13.78
C VAL A 366 -2.80 -23.50 -15.15
N VAL A 367 -2.01 -23.78 -16.18
CA VAL A 367 -2.50 -24.08 -17.54
C VAL A 367 -3.46 -25.26 -17.54
N ARG A 368 -3.16 -26.32 -16.78
CA ARG A 368 -4.08 -27.48 -16.62
C ARG A 368 -5.39 -27.07 -15.98
N LEU A 369 -5.39 -26.28 -14.91
CA LEU A 369 -6.63 -25.81 -14.28
C LEU A 369 -7.48 -25.00 -15.24
N VAL A 370 -6.86 -24.09 -15.99
CA VAL A 370 -7.56 -23.26 -17.00
C VAL A 370 -8.13 -24.16 -18.12
N ALA A 371 -7.37 -25.13 -18.60
CA ALA A 371 -7.84 -26.10 -19.61
C ALA A 371 -9.02 -26.97 -19.11
N HIS A 372 -9.14 -27.18 -17.80
CA HIS A 372 -10.29 -27.87 -17.18
C HIS A 372 -11.45 -26.91 -16.84
N GLY A 373 -11.41 -25.68 -17.32
CA GLY A 373 -12.52 -24.71 -17.20
C GLY A 373 -12.50 -23.86 -15.94
N CYS A 374 -11.40 -23.81 -15.19
CA CYS A 374 -11.25 -22.85 -14.09
C CYS A 374 -10.96 -21.47 -14.67
N PRO A 375 -11.75 -20.42 -14.34
CA PRO A 375 -11.43 -19.06 -14.75
C PRO A 375 -10.06 -18.62 -14.20
N PRO A 376 -9.18 -17.99 -15.01
CA PRO A 376 -7.87 -17.50 -14.54
C PRO A 376 -7.96 -16.59 -13.31
N SER A 377 -8.97 -15.73 -13.23
CA SER A 377 -9.23 -14.82 -12.10
C SER A 377 -9.56 -15.53 -10.76
N GLU A 378 -9.85 -16.82 -10.79
CA GLU A 378 -10.11 -17.65 -9.62
C GLU A 378 -8.88 -18.45 -9.16
N ILE A 379 -7.71 -18.21 -9.78
CA ILE A 379 -6.44 -18.85 -9.44
C ILE A 379 -5.49 -17.78 -8.87
N ALA A 380 -4.87 -18.07 -7.73
CA ALA A 380 -3.88 -17.19 -7.12
C ALA A 380 -2.54 -17.91 -6.88
N ILE A 381 -1.44 -17.28 -7.30
CA ILE A 381 -0.07 -17.65 -7.01
C ILE A 381 0.42 -16.74 -5.89
N VAL A 382 0.71 -17.30 -4.73
CA VAL A 382 1.07 -16.58 -3.51
C VAL A 382 2.49 -16.95 -3.10
N ALA A 383 3.35 -15.95 -2.91
CA ALA A 383 4.73 -16.13 -2.49
C ALA A 383 5.05 -15.18 -1.32
N PRO A 384 6.14 -15.39 -0.56
CA PRO A 384 6.54 -14.45 0.49
C PRO A 384 6.93 -13.08 -0.09
N TYR A 385 7.64 -13.10 -1.21
CA TYR A 385 8.02 -11.94 -2.01
C TYR A 385 7.83 -12.26 -3.49
N VAL A 386 7.38 -11.27 -4.24
CA VAL A 386 7.29 -11.33 -5.71
C VAL A 386 8.28 -10.33 -6.28
N ASN A 387 9.32 -10.83 -6.93
CA ASN A 387 10.32 -10.02 -7.64
C ASN A 387 10.08 -10.05 -9.16
N GLU A 388 10.79 -9.19 -9.89
CA GLU A 388 10.66 -9.11 -11.35
C GLU A 388 11.07 -10.40 -12.07
N VAL A 389 12.01 -11.19 -11.50
CA VAL A 389 12.42 -12.48 -12.07
C VAL A 389 11.26 -13.47 -12.01
N MET A 390 10.57 -13.55 -10.87
CA MET A 390 9.41 -14.43 -10.70
C MET A 390 8.27 -14.01 -11.62
N ARG A 391 8.00 -12.71 -11.68
CA ARG A 391 6.99 -12.16 -12.59
C ARG A 391 7.28 -12.55 -14.03
N PHE A 392 8.48 -12.20 -14.51
CA PHE A 392 8.87 -12.44 -15.90
C PHE A 392 8.83 -13.93 -16.27
N ALA A 393 9.35 -14.82 -15.40
CA ALA A 393 9.38 -16.25 -15.68
C ALA A 393 7.97 -16.86 -15.74
N LEU A 394 7.06 -16.47 -14.84
CA LEU A 394 5.66 -16.91 -14.87
C LEU A 394 4.91 -16.31 -16.06
N GLU A 395 5.12 -15.04 -16.36
CA GLU A 395 4.49 -14.34 -17.49
C GLU A 395 4.88 -14.99 -18.82
N ASP A 396 6.18 -15.27 -19.05
CA ASP A 396 6.69 -15.91 -20.26
C ASP A 396 6.12 -17.32 -20.46
N ASP A 397 6.03 -18.12 -19.36
CA ASP A 397 5.47 -19.47 -19.43
C ASP A 397 3.95 -19.48 -19.65
N LEU A 398 3.20 -18.57 -19.01
CA LEU A 398 1.75 -18.50 -19.11
C LEU A 398 1.29 -17.88 -20.43
N ASP A 399 1.99 -16.84 -20.93
CA ASP A 399 1.65 -16.17 -22.19
C ASP A 399 1.77 -17.11 -23.39
N ARG A 400 2.68 -18.07 -23.39
CA ARG A 400 2.78 -19.14 -24.41
C ARG A 400 1.49 -19.95 -24.56
N HIS A 401 0.66 -19.97 -23.51
CA HIS A 401 -0.62 -20.68 -23.46
C HIS A 401 -1.82 -19.74 -23.48
N GLY A 402 -1.60 -18.44 -23.72
CA GLY A 402 -2.64 -17.42 -23.75
C GLY A 402 -3.29 -17.12 -22.39
N VAL A 403 -2.62 -17.47 -21.28
CA VAL A 403 -3.08 -17.21 -19.94
C VAL A 403 -2.42 -15.92 -19.42
N ARG A 404 -3.22 -14.91 -19.11
CA ARG A 404 -2.73 -13.63 -18.60
C ARG A 404 -2.35 -13.75 -17.11
N LEU A 405 -1.27 -13.08 -16.73
CA LEU A 405 -0.85 -12.91 -15.35
C LEU A 405 -1.25 -11.51 -14.86
N PHE A 406 -1.92 -11.44 -13.71
CA PHE A 406 -2.23 -10.21 -13.03
C PHE A 406 -1.34 -10.05 -11.79
N LEU A 407 -0.40 -9.11 -11.84
CA LEU A 407 0.49 -8.84 -10.71
C LEU A 407 -0.16 -7.90 -9.70
N LEU A 408 -0.35 -8.38 -8.48
CA LEU A 408 -0.70 -7.56 -7.34
C LEU A 408 0.58 -6.96 -6.76
N ARG A 409 0.97 -5.80 -7.24
CA ARG A 409 2.21 -5.15 -6.76
C ARG A 409 2.07 -4.61 -5.35
N PRO A 410 3.06 -4.81 -4.46
CA PRO A 410 3.36 -3.85 -3.41
C PRO A 410 3.73 -2.52 -4.08
N ALA A 411 3.53 -1.41 -3.38
CA ALA A 411 3.87 -0.09 -3.91
C ALA A 411 5.32 -0.09 -4.45
N THR A 412 5.46 0.15 -5.76
CA THR A 412 6.75 0.43 -6.39
C THR A 412 7.04 1.90 -6.24
N THR A 413 8.32 2.28 -6.17
CA THR A 413 8.65 3.71 -6.21
C THR A 413 8.29 4.28 -7.59
N LEU A 414 7.94 5.55 -7.66
CA LEU A 414 7.67 6.21 -8.95
C LEU A 414 8.84 6.03 -9.92
N ARG A 415 10.06 5.99 -9.42
CA ARG A 415 11.28 5.75 -10.21
C ARG A 415 11.28 4.41 -10.94
N ASP A 416 10.68 3.36 -10.37
CA ASP A 416 10.74 2.01 -10.95
C ASP A 416 9.87 1.88 -12.20
N ASP A 417 8.97 2.83 -12.43
CA ASP A 417 8.08 2.83 -13.57
C ASP A 417 8.73 3.51 -14.81
N ALA A 418 8.84 2.77 -15.90
CA ALA A 418 9.52 3.24 -17.11
C ALA A 418 8.87 4.49 -17.73
N ILE A 419 7.52 4.57 -17.70
CA ILE A 419 6.82 5.75 -18.23
C ILE A 419 7.03 6.98 -17.35
N VAL A 420 7.20 6.80 -16.04
CA VAL A 420 7.55 7.89 -15.12
C VAL A 420 8.95 8.41 -15.44
N ARG A 421 9.96 7.54 -15.56
CA ARG A 421 11.32 7.94 -15.92
C ARG A 421 11.35 8.66 -17.26
N ALA A 422 10.65 8.11 -18.26
CA ALA A 422 10.53 8.72 -19.59
C ALA A 422 9.93 10.13 -19.52
N SER A 423 8.85 10.31 -18.78
CA SER A 423 8.17 11.59 -18.63
C SER A 423 9.05 12.64 -17.93
N LEU A 424 9.77 12.24 -16.89
CA LEU A 424 10.71 13.11 -16.19
C LEU A 424 11.96 13.43 -17.05
N CYS A 425 12.39 12.50 -17.91
CA CYS A 425 13.42 12.75 -18.91
C CYS A 425 12.98 13.85 -19.89
N LEU A 426 11.74 13.79 -20.42
CA LEU A 426 11.20 14.85 -21.28
C LEU A 426 10.99 16.17 -20.54
N ALA A 427 10.60 16.13 -19.27
CA ALA A 427 10.47 17.34 -18.44
C ALA A 427 11.81 18.08 -18.30
N ARG A 428 12.93 17.35 -18.18
CA ARG A 428 14.27 17.95 -18.13
C ARG A 428 14.66 18.66 -19.42
N LEU A 429 14.25 18.12 -20.58
CA LEU A 429 14.45 18.79 -21.88
C LEU A 429 13.60 20.06 -22.02
N ALA A 430 12.38 20.02 -21.46
CA ALA A 430 11.45 21.16 -21.50
C ALA A 430 11.81 22.28 -20.51
N HIS A 431 12.58 21.97 -19.47
CA HIS A 431 12.95 22.89 -18.39
C HIS A 431 14.48 22.93 -18.19
N PRO A 432 15.28 23.39 -19.17
CA PRO A 432 16.74 23.36 -19.10
C PRO A 432 17.32 24.17 -17.93
N HIS A 433 16.60 25.18 -17.41
CA HIS A 433 16.99 25.97 -16.24
C HIS A 433 17.14 25.14 -14.95
N TRP A 434 16.50 23.98 -14.84
CA TRP A 434 16.70 23.10 -13.69
C TRP A 434 18.14 22.58 -13.57
N ALA A 435 18.85 22.47 -14.69
CA ALA A 435 20.26 22.06 -14.69
C ALA A 435 21.20 23.10 -14.07
N GLU A 436 20.83 24.37 -14.11
CA GLU A 436 21.63 25.47 -13.54
C GLU A 436 21.59 25.42 -12.00
N ASN A 437 20.46 25.02 -11.43
CA ASN A 437 20.19 24.98 -9.99
C ASN A 437 20.50 23.62 -9.34
N SER A 438 20.79 22.57 -10.12
CA SER A 438 21.11 21.23 -9.64
C SER A 438 22.60 21.03 -9.43
N GLU A 439 22.99 20.38 -8.32
CA GLU A 439 24.40 20.11 -8.04
C GLU A 439 24.99 19.03 -8.96
N THR A 440 24.22 18.02 -9.40
CA THR A 440 24.74 16.92 -10.21
C THR A 440 23.69 16.22 -11.11
N THR A 441 22.53 15.84 -10.58
CA THR A 441 21.64 14.84 -11.21
C THR A 441 20.94 15.34 -12.47
N LEU A 442 20.55 16.64 -12.53
CA LEU A 442 19.82 17.20 -13.67
C LEU A 442 20.72 17.79 -14.74
N ARG A 443 22.02 18.01 -14.47
CA ARG A 443 22.97 18.63 -15.42
C ARG A 443 23.29 17.77 -16.64
N GLN A 444 23.30 16.47 -16.48
CA GLN A 444 23.62 15.53 -17.55
C GLN A 444 22.46 14.56 -17.77
N LEU A 445 22.07 14.36 -19.00
CA LEU A 445 21.10 13.37 -19.41
C LEU A 445 21.83 12.24 -20.14
N PRO A 446 21.96 11.04 -19.52
CA PRO A 446 22.56 9.89 -20.15
C PRO A 446 21.81 9.50 -21.45
N VAL A 447 22.55 9.06 -22.44
CA VAL A 447 21.96 8.59 -23.72
C VAL A 447 21.06 7.37 -23.49
N GLU A 448 21.38 6.56 -22.49
CA GLU A 448 20.60 5.41 -22.04
C GLU A 448 19.20 5.82 -21.58
N ASP A 449 19.11 6.85 -20.70
CA ASP A 449 17.84 7.38 -20.19
C ASP A 449 17.01 7.97 -21.33
N MET A 450 17.67 8.66 -22.27
CA MET A 450 17.01 9.19 -23.47
C MET A 450 16.52 8.07 -24.39
N ALA A 451 17.29 7.00 -24.57
CA ALA A 451 16.88 5.85 -25.37
C ALA A 451 15.67 5.15 -24.76
N GLU A 452 15.66 4.94 -23.43
CA GLU A 452 14.51 4.40 -22.73
C GLU A 452 13.29 5.32 -22.89
N ALA A 453 13.46 6.63 -22.70
CA ALA A 453 12.39 7.60 -22.83
C ALA A 453 11.77 7.60 -24.23
N LEU A 454 12.59 7.64 -25.29
CA LEU A 454 12.09 7.59 -26.67
C LEU A 454 11.37 6.27 -26.97
N GLY A 455 11.89 5.14 -26.47
CA GLY A 455 11.26 3.83 -26.62
C GLY A 455 9.90 3.70 -25.93
N GLN A 456 9.70 4.38 -24.79
CA GLN A 456 8.43 4.42 -24.09
C GLN A 456 7.43 5.40 -24.73
N VAL A 457 7.91 6.52 -25.26
CA VAL A 457 7.08 7.62 -25.75
C VAL A 457 6.68 7.44 -27.22
N ILE A 458 7.53 6.87 -28.06
CA ILE A 458 7.28 6.68 -29.48
C ILE A 458 6.86 5.22 -29.73
N ALA A 459 5.60 4.99 -30.08
CA ALA A 459 5.09 3.66 -30.33
C ALA A 459 5.81 2.98 -31.51
N GLY A 460 6.19 1.70 -31.34
CA GLY A 460 6.86 0.91 -32.35
C GLY A 460 8.38 1.15 -32.45
N LEU A 461 8.96 1.89 -31.52
CA LEU A 461 10.40 2.08 -31.42
C LEU A 461 10.98 1.03 -30.45
N ASP A 462 11.65 0.01 -31.00
CA ASP A 462 12.30 -1.02 -30.21
C ASP A 462 13.58 -0.51 -29.52
N PRO A 463 14.09 -1.19 -28.48
CA PRO A 463 15.24 -0.72 -27.69
C PRO A 463 16.50 -0.45 -28.51
N VAL A 464 16.78 -1.26 -29.57
CA VAL A 464 17.98 -1.09 -30.41
C VAL A 464 17.87 0.17 -31.27
N ARG A 465 16.70 0.37 -31.91
CA ARG A 465 16.40 1.58 -32.65
C ARG A 465 16.33 2.81 -31.80
N ALA A 466 15.77 2.69 -30.59
CA ALA A 466 15.72 3.77 -29.58
C ALA A 466 17.14 4.24 -29.22
N ARG A 467 18.05 3.31 -28.98
CA ARG A 467 19.46 3.65 -28.71
C ARG A 467 20.12 4.38 -29.89
N LEU A 468 19.96 3.87 -31.12
CA LEU A 468 20.50 4.50 -32.33
C LEU A 468 19.93 5.91 -32.53
N LEU A 469 18.64 6.11 -32.24
CA LEU A 469 18.01 7.43 -32.31
C LEU A 469 18.55 8.35 -31.24
N ALA A 470 18.63 7.91 -29.99
CA ALA A 470 19.10 8.71 -28.88
C ALA A 470 20.53 9.24 -29.06
N GLU A 471 21.45 8.41 -29.57
CA GLU A 471 22.83 8.80 -29.86
C GLU A 471 22.95 9.96 -30.87
N LYS A 472 21.96 10.10 -31.76
CA LYS A 472 21.92 11.19 -32.75
C LYS A 472 21.02 12.34 -32.30
N ALA A 473 20.01 12.04 -31.52
CA ALA A 473 19.03 13.01 -31.02
C ALA A 473 19.59 13.88 -29.91
N LEU A 474 20.46 13.33 -29.04
CA LEU A 474 21.00 14.03 -27.89
C LEU A 474 22.52 14.24 -28.03
N PRO A 475 23.00 15.40 -28.49
CA PRO A 475 24.41 15.71 -28.50
C PRO A 475 24.98 15.80 -27.07
N GLU A 476 26.24 15.37 -26.91
CA GLU A 476 26.93 15.43 -25.62
C GLU A 476 26.90 16.85 -25.01
N GLY A 477 26.55 16.92 -23.74
CA GLY A 477 26.51 18.16 -22.96
C GLY A 477 25.33 19.09 -23.31
N THR A 478 24.32 18.62 -24.03
CA THR A 478 23.12 19.41 -24.35
C THR A 478 21.88 18.79 -23.70
N LEU A 479 20.92 19.65 -23.37
CA LEU A 479 19.55 19.28 -22.93
C LEU A 479 18.54 19.69 -24.01
N ALA A 480 18.87 19.46 -25.28
CA ALA A 480 17.98 19.77 -26.38
C ALA A 480 18.06 18.68 -27.46
N LEU A 481 16.94 18.36 -28.08
CA LEU A 481 16.90 17.37 -29.17
C LEU A 481 17.36 17.97 -30.49
N SER A 482 18.26 17.27 -31.17
CA SER A 482 18.78 17.66 -32.48
C SER A 482 17.70 17.68 -33.57
N ASP A 483 17.87 18.57 -34.54
CA ASP A 483 17.08 18.54 -35.78
C ASP A 483 17.56 17.41 -36.70
N LEU A 484 16.77 16.36 -36.80
CA LEU A 484 16.98 15.22 -37.67
C LEU A 484 16.03 15.24 -38.88
N SER A 485 15.58 16.44 -39.31
CA SER A 485 14.75 16.61 -40.52
C SER A 485 15.51 16.34 -41.82
N GLY A 486 16.85 16.46 -41.80
CA GLY A 486 17.70 16.38 -42.97
C GLY A 486 17.79 17.68 -43.77
N ASN A 487 17.26 18.78 -43.26
CA ASN A 487 17.29 20.09 -43.88
C ASN A 487 18.66 20.79 -43.73
N VAL A 488 19.54 20.28 -42.85
CA VAL A 488 20.90 20.79 -42.64
C VAL A 488 21.85 20.05 -43.59
N ALA A 489 22.40 20.76 -44.55
CA ALA A 489 23.21 20.17 -45.65
C ALA A 489 24.42 19.35 -45.16
N SER A 490 25.07 19.77 -44.06
CA SER A 490 26.24 19.08 -43.48
C SER A 490 25.94 17.69 -42.89
N THR A 491 24.69 17.43 -42.48
CA THR A 491 24.28 16.18 -41.83
C THR A 491 23.27 15.38 -42.66
N ALA A 492 22.78 15.90 -43.77
CA ALA A 492 21.68 15.31 -44.55
C ALA A 492 21.91 13.86 -44.96
N ALA A 493 23.14 13.50 -45.36
CA ALA A 493 23.47 12.13 -45.78
C ALA A 493 23.42 11.15 -44.58
N GLN A 494 23.95 11.53 -43.40
CA GLN A 494 23.95 10.70 -42.19
C GLN A 494 22.54 10.52 -41.63
N VAL A 495 21.75 11.59 -41.65
CA VAL A 495 20.36 11.60 -41.26
C VAL A 495 19.50 10.74 -42.19
N GLY A 496 19.78 10.78 -43.51
CA GLY A 496 19.11 9.91 -44.46
C GLY A 496 19.33 8.41 -44.19
N VAL A 497 20.59 8.02 -43.92
CA VAL A 497 20.93 6.64 -43.55
C VAL A 497 20.25 6.22 -42.21
N LEU A 498 20.17 7.12 -41.22
CA LEU A 498 19.48 6.85 -39.99
C LEU A 498 18.00 6.50 -40.22
N TRP A 499 17.28 7.33 -41.00
CA TRP A 499 15.84 7.11 -41.23
C TRP A 499 15.56 5.94 -42.18
N GLN A 500 16.49 5.55 -43.05
CA GLN A 500 16.39 4.29 -43.78
C GLN A 500 16.43 3.07 -42.88
N ARG A 501 17.20 3.14 -41.78
CA ARG A 501 17.29 2.05 -40.77
C ARG A 501 16.11 2.05 -39.80
N LEU A 502 15.64 3.23 -39.39
CA LEU A 502 14.60 3.38 -38.40
C LEU A 502 13.18 3.33 -38.99
N GLY A 503 12.97 3.86 -40.18
CA GLY A 503 11.70 4.00 -40.87
C GLY A 503 11.13 5.43 -40.82
N PHE A 504 10.41 5.82 -41.85
CA PHE A 504 9.92 7.19 -42.01
C PHE A 504 8.81 7.58 -41.04
N GLN A 505 7.96 6.64 -40.62
CA GLN A 505 6.91 6.90 -39.63
C GLN A 505 7.52 7.30 -38.28
N LEU A 506 8.64 6.69 -37.88
CA LEU A 506 9.34 7.05 -36.66
C LEU A 506 9.97 8.45 -36.74
N ARG A 507 10.41 8.85 -37.96
CA ARG A 507 10.87 10.22 -38.20
C ARG A 507 9.78 11.25 -37.91
N GLU A 508 8.59 11.07 -38.45
CA GLU A 508 7.48 11.99 -38.26
C GLU A 508 7.11 12.14 -36.75
N ARG A 509 7.03 11.00 -36.04
CA ARG A 509 6.76 11.00 -34.60
C ARG A 509 7.84 11.69 -33.79
N TYR A 510 9.12 11.44 -34.12
CA TYR A 510 10.23 12.13 -33.46
C TYR A 510 10.20 13.64 -33.72
N GLN A 511 9.96 14.08 -34.93
CA GLN A 511 9.90 15.51 -35.27
C GLN A 511 8.69 16.19 -34.62
N ALA A 512 7.56 15.52 -34.52
CA ALA A 512 6.38 16.02 -33.81
C ALA A 512 6.68 16.20 -32.31
N LEU A 513 7.29 15.20 -31.63
CA LEU A 513 7.71 15.29 -30.26
C LEU A 513 8.71 16.43 -30.02
N ARG A 514 9.74 16.51 -30.86
CA ARG A 514 10.75 17.56 -30.80
C ARG A 514 10.15 18.95 -31.02
N GLY A 515 9.29 19.10 -32.02
CA GLY A 515 8.58 20.36 -32.30
C GLY A 515 7.81 20.83 -31.10
N TRP A 516 6.99 19.94 -30.52
CA TRP A 516 6.20 20.23 -29.34
C TRP A 516 7.06 20.64 -28.12
N LEU A 517 8.17 19.94 -27.86
CA LEU A 517 9.10 20.28 -26.77
C LEU A 517 9.76 21.65 -26.97
N ASN A 518 10.14 21.98 -28.21
CA ASN A 518 10.73 23.28 -28.52
C ASN A 518 9.71 24.41 -28.39
N ASP A 519 8.48 24.19 -28.87
CA ASP A 519 7.40 25.18 -28.77
C ASP A 519 7.06 25.43 -27.29
N TYR A 520 6.96 24.36 -26.48
CA TYR A 520 6.78 24.49 -25.04
C TYR A 520 7.92 25.24 -24.35
N ALA A 521 9.18 24.93 -24.68
CA ALA A 521 10.34 25.59 -24.09
C ALA A 521 10.45 27.08 -24.47
N ALA A 522 9.82 27.50 -25.56
CA ALA A 522 9.74 28.90 -25.99
C ALA A 522 8.61 29.67 -25.28
N GLU A 523 7.66 28.98 -24.66
CA GLU A 523 6.60 29.60 -23.86
C GLU A 523 7.11 29.97 -22.45
N THR A 524 6.26 30.67 -21.67
CA THR A 524 6.53 30.91 -20.24
C THR A 524 6.54 29.55 -19.51
N ALA A 525 7.63 29.28 -18.78
CA ALA A 525 7.77 28.05 -18.00
C ALA A 525 6.57 27.85 -17.07
N GLN A 526 6.06 26.62 -17.02
CA GLN A 526 4.91 26.26 -16.18
C GLN A 526 5.32 25.20 -15.13
N PRO A 527 4.56 25.05 -14.03
CA PRO A 527 4.79 23.98 -13.06
C PRO A 527 4.78 22.60 -13.70
N LEU A 528 5.54 21.66 -13.10
CA LEU A 528 5.72 20.30 -13.61
C LEU A 528 4.40 19.56 -13.84
N ASP A 529 3.45 19.66 -12.93
CA ASP A 529 2.13 19.01 -13.05
C ASP A 529 1.33 19.53 -14.26
N ILE A 530 1.44 20.82 -14.57
CA ILE A 530 0.81 21.41 -15.76
C ILE A 530 1.52 20.94 -17.04
N PHE A 531 2.87 20.90 -17.03
CA PHE A 531 3.65 20.32 -18.13
C PHE A 531 3.22 18.87 -18.39
N LEU A 532 3.16 18.04 -17.36
CA LEU A 532 2.75 16.65 -17.50
C LEU A 532 1.33 16.51 -18.04
N ALA A 533 0.38 17.32 -17.58
CA ALA A 533 -0.99 17.31 -18.09
C ALA A 533 -1.05 17.66 -19.59
N ARG A 534 -0.31 18.67 -20.02
CA ARG A 534 -0.19 19.06 -21.44
C ARG A 534 0.51 17.98 -22.28
N LEU A 535 1.64 17.43 -21.80
CA LEU A 535 2.37 16.36 -22.47
C LEU A 535 1.47 15.15 -22.73
N PHE A 536 0.64 14.76 -21.76
CA PHE A 536 -0.33 13.70 -21.92
C PHE A 536 -1.36 14.05 -23.01
N GLY A 537 -2.05 15.18 -22.85
CA GLY A 537 -3.18 15.54 -23.72
C GLY A 537 -2.77 15.87 -25.16
N GLU A 538 -1.61 16.53 -25.34
CA GLU A 538 -1.17 17.06 -26.62
C GLU A 538 -0.22 16.12 -27.39
N VAL A 539 0.38 15.12 -26.72
CA VAL A 539 1.36 14.21 -27.35
C VAL A 539 1.08 12.75 -27.02
N LEU A 540 1.21 12.33 -25.74
CA LEU A 540 1.33 10.93 -25.39
C LEU A 540 0.07 10.09 -25.65
N SER A 541 -1.11 10.72 -25.58
CA SER A 541 -2.42 10.09 -25.83
C SER A 541 -2.77 10.02 -27.32
N LEU A 542 -1.98 10.64 -28.21
CA LEU A 542 -2.26 10.66 -29.65
C LEU A 542 -1.80 9.36 -30.35
N PRO A 543 -2.42 8.99 -31.51
CA PRO A 543 -1.99 7.86 -32.30
C PRO A 543 -0.51 7.94 -32.68
N GLY A 544 0.24 6.87 -32.46
CA GLY A 544 1.67 6.80 -32.70
C GLY A 544 2.56 7.11 -31.51
N PHE A 545 1.97 7.44 -30.34
CA PHE A 545 2.66 7.64 -29.08
C PHE A 545 2.32 6.59 -28.03
N GLY A 546 3.16 6.52 -26.99
CA GLY A 546 3.23 5.38 -26.08
C GLY A 546 2.01 5.13 -25.20
N LEU A 547 1.20 6.17 -24.91
CA LEU A 547 0.01 6.04 -24.07
C LEU A 547 -1.30 5.87 -24.85
N TYR A 548 -1.23 5.92 -26.20
CA TYR A 548 -2.41 5.70 -27.03
C TYR A 548 -2.98 4.30 -26.81
N LEU A 549 -4.23 4.21 -26.34
CA LEU A 549 -4.93 2.96 -26.02
C LEU A 549 -4.18 2.05 -25.01
N ARG A 550 -3.38 2.63 -24.11
CA ARG A 550 -2.63 1.90 -23.07
C ARG A 550 -3.07 2.36 -21.67
N PRO A 551 -4.23 1.88 -21.17
CA PRO A 551 -4.78 2.30 -19.88
C PRO A 551 -3.88 1.92 -18.68
N ASP A 552 -3.09 0.86 -18.81
CA ASP A 552 -2.09 0.42 -17.84
C ASP A 552 -1.02 1.50 -17.60
N LEU A 553 -0.41 1.99 -18.69
CA LEU A 553 0.61 3.05 -18.61
C LEU A 553 0.00 4.41 -18.25
N ALA A 554 -1.23 4.69 -18.69
CA ALA A 554 -1.92 5.93 -18.36
C ALA A 554 -2.21 6.04 -16.84
N ARG A 555 -2.48 4.91 -16.15
CA ARG A 555 -2.61 4.90 -14.67
C ARG A 555 -1.31 5.29 -13.98
N SER A 556 -0.18 4.71 -14.39
CA SER A 556 1.14 5.08 -13.84
C SER A 556 1.47 6.55 -14.08
N TYR A 557 1.14 7.04 -15.27
CA TYR A 557 1.30 8.46 -15.61
C TYR A 557 0.41 9.37 -14.74
N SER A 558 -0.84 9.00 -14.53
CA SER A 558 -1.77 9.74 -13.67
C SER A 558 -1.27 9.84 -12.23
N ARG A 559 -0.63 8.79 -11.71
CA ARG A 559 0.01 8.81 -10.38
C ARG A 559 1.14 9.82 -10.30
N LEU A 560 2.00 9.88 -11.34
CA LEU A 560 3.06 10.88 -11.40
C LEU A 560 2.47 12.29 -11.38
N LEU A 561 1.46 12.54 -12.20
CA LEU A 561 0.80 13.84 -12.31
C LEU A 561 0.16 14.25 -10.97
N GLU A 562 -0.56 13.32 -10.33
CA GLU A 562 -1.19 13.56 -9.02
C GLU A 562 -0.15 13.83 -7.93
N SER A 563 0.95 13.05 -7.90
CA SER A 563 2.04 13.24 -6.95
C SER A 563 2.74 14.60 -7.14
N ALA A 564 3.02 14.98 -8.39
CA ALA A 564 3.61 16.29 -8.72
C ALA A 564 2.70 17.45 -8.30
N ASN A 565 1.39 17.34 -8.55
CA ASN A 565 0.41 18.35 -8.14
C ASN A 565 0.34 18.47 -6.61
N LYS A 566 0.17 17.35 -5.89
CA LYS A 566 0.15 17.34 -4.42
C LYS A 566 1.44 17.88 -3.82
N PHE A 567 2.59 17.52 -4.41
CA PHE A 567 3.88 18.05 -3.99
C PHE A 567 3.94 19.58 -4.16
N ARG A 568 3.53 20.11 -5.32
CA ARG A 568 3.49 21.55 -5.56
C ARG A 568 2.55 22.25 -4.58
N LEU A 569 1.35 21.73 -4.35
CA LEU A 569 0.40 22.32 -3.41
C LEU A 569 0.94 22.36 -1.98
N ALA A 570 1.58 21.25 -1.53
CA ALA A 570 2.18 21.16 -0.21
C ALA A 570 3.36 22.14 -0.03
N THR A 571 4.18 22.33 -1.07
CA THR A 571 5.36 23.20 -1.01
C THR A 571 5.05 24.68 -1.27
N SER A 572 3.99 24.99 -2.04
CA SER A 572 3.54 26.38 -2.27
C SER A 572 2.93 27.03 -1.02
N ALA A 573 2.39 26.25 -0.10
CA ALA A 573 1.89 26.76 1.19
C ALA A 573 3.01 27.34 2.05
N ASP A 574 4.23 26.83 1.90
CA ASP A 574 5.43 27.32 2.58
C ASP A 574 5.82 28.76 2.16
N GLU A 575 5.56 29.15 0.91
CA GLU A 575 5.79 30.51 0.41
C GLU A 575 4.83 31.54 1.02
N GLN A 576 3.61 31.14 1.35
CA GLN A 576 2.63 32.05 1.98
C GLN A 576 3.00 32.36 3.43
N GLY A 577 3.60 31.39 4.17
CA GLY A 577 4.17 31.61 5.51
C GLY A 577 5.45 32.45 5.49
N SER A 578 6.23 32.40 4.42
CA SER A 578 7.51 33.13 4.26
C SER A 578 7.35 34.64 4.04
N ARG A 579 6.15 35.14 3.73
CA ARG A 579 5.88 36.58 3.64
C ARG A 579 6.04 37.33 4.97
N SER A 580 6.24 36.63 6.07
CA SER A 580 6.55 37.17 7.39
C SER A 580 8.06 37.49 7.63
N GLY A 581 8.94 37.34 6.63
CA GLY A 581 10.30 37.90 6.67
C GLY A 581 11.37 37.12 7.42
N VAL A 582 11.12 35.89 7.82
CA VAL A 582 12.05 35.11 8.67
C VAL A 582 12.70 33.92 7.96
N VAL A 583 12.23 33.52 6.79
CA VAL A 583 12.80 32.37 6.04
C VAL A 583 13.23 32.86 4.65
N GLN A 584 14.44 32.45 4.21
CA GLN A 584 14.89 32.70 2.83
C GLN A 584 13.87 32.12 1.85
N PRO A 585 13.55 32.83 0.75
CA PRO A 585 12.60 32.34 -0.24
C PRO A 585 13.09 30.99 -0.76
N MET A 586 12.26 29.98 -0.62
CA MET A 586 12.47 28.71 -1.29
C MET A 586 12.44 28.92 -2.81
N ALA A 587 13.06 27.99 -3.54
CA ALA A 587 13.08 27.95 -5.00
C ALA A 587 11.74 28.36 -5.59
N SER A 588 11.74 29.13 -6.67
CA SER A 588 10.49 29.55 -7.33
C SER A 588 9.61 28.33 -7.62
N VAL A 589 8.29 28.49 -7.72
CA VAL A 589 7.35 27.40 -8.07
C VAL A 589 7.81 26.62 -9.31
N LEU A 590 8.57 27.26 -10.18
CA LEU A 590 9.16 26.68 -11.39
C LEU A 590 10.35 25.76 -11.06
N ASP A 591 11.14 26.06 -10.04
CA ASP A 591 12.28 25.24 -9.58
C ASP A 591 11.83 24.03 -8.77
N LEU A 592 10.63 24.06 -8.16
CA LEU A 592 10.05 22.93 -7.44
C LEU A 592 9.87 21.69 -8.33
N GLY A 593 9.62 21.86 -9.63
CA GLY A 593 9.55 20.77 -10.59
C GLY A 593 10.88 20.03 -10.74
N GLY A 594 11.99 20.76 -10.80
CA GLY A 594 13.34 20.18 -10.81
C GLY A 594 13.65 19.41 -9.51
N THR A 595 13.34 20.01 -8.37
CA THR A 595 13.52 19.39 -7.05
C THR A 595 12.70 18.10 -6.91
N PHE A 596 11.43 18.09 -7.34
CA PHE A 596 10.61 16.90 -7.35
C PHE A 596 11.17 15.82 -8.28
N THR A 597 11.66 16.22 -9.46
CA THR A 597 12.30 15.31 -10.41
C THR A 597 13.54 14.64 -9.81
N GLU A 598 14.42 15.40 -9.17
CA GLU A 598 15.59 14.82 -8.44
C GLU A 598 15.15 13.86 -7.35
N PHE A 599 14.14 14.24 -6.57
CA PHE A 599 13.61 13.43 -5.49
C PHE A 599 13.05 12.09 -5.98
N VAL A 600 12.29 12.09 -7.08
CA VAL A 600 11.79 10.86 -7.71
C VAL A 600 12.94 10.03 -8.28
N LEU A 601 13.86 10.62 -9.04
CA LEU A 601 15.00 9.91 -9.65
C LEU A 601 15.97 9.33 -8.63
N ALA A 602 16.10 9.95 -7.45
CA ALA A 602 16.84 9.40 -6.32
C ALA A 602 16.14 8.18 -5.67
N GLY A 603 14.90 7.85 -6.06
CA GLY A 603 14.11 6.76 -5.48
C GLY A 603 13.52 7.09 -4.11
N LEU A 604 13.47 8.37 -3.74
CA LEU A 604 12.97 8.83 -2.45
C LEU A 604 11.45 8.99 -2.43
N ALA A 605 10.81 9.17 -3.58
CA ALA A 605 9.35 9.21 -3.69
C ALA A 605 8.79 7.78 -3.73
N SER A 606 8.16 7.39 -2.65
CA SER A 606 7.34 6.18 -2.62
C SER A 606 5.97 6.52 -3.18
N ALA A 607 5.50 5.82 -4.21
CA ALA A 607 4.14 5.98 -4.65
C ALA A 607 3.17 5.68 -3.49
N GLU A 608 2.26 6.60 -3.24
CA GLU A 608 1.18 6.36 -2.28
C GLU A 608 0.49 5.03 -2.63
N TYR A 609 0.15 4.23 -1.61
CA TYR A 609 -0.59 2.98 -1.79
C TYR A 609 -2.02 3.26 -2.31
N VAL A 610 -2.15 3.78 -3.52
CA VAL A 610 -3.43 3.79 -4.22
C VAL A 610 -3.60 2.39 -4.79
N SER A 611 -4.23 1.57 -4.00
CA SER A 611 -4.60 0.22 -4.35
C SER A 611 -5.82 0.30 -5.28
N ASP A 612 -5.59 0.48 -6.56
CA ASP A 612 -6.62 0.16 -7.53
C ASP A 612 -6.91 -1.34 -7.41
N ARG A 613 -8.10 -1.65 -6.93
CA ARG A 613 -8.63 -3.00 -7.10
C ARG A 613 -8.64 -3.26 -8.60
N PRO A 614 -8.10 -4.38 -9.10
CA PRO A 614 -8.31 -4.70 -10.50
C PRO A 614 -9.83 -4.63 -10.74
N ASP A 615 -10.25 -3.85 -11.72
CA ASP A 615 -11.61 -3.96 -12.20
C ASP A 615 -11.84 -5.44 -12.45
N THR A 616 -13.00 -5.96 -12.00
CA THR A 616 -13.39 -7.37 -12.09
C THR A 616 -13.44 -7.90 -13.53
N ALA A 617 -13.02 -7.12 -14.50
CA ALA A 617 -12.93 -7.42 -15.91
C ALA A 617 -11.55 -7.99 -16.36
N ASP A 618 -10.49 -7.94 -15.55
CA ASP A 618 -9.21 -8.53 -15.91
C ASP A 618 -9.22 -10.03 -15.58
N ASP A 619 -9.45 -10.84 -16.61
CA ASP A 619 -9.46 -12.31 -16.55
C ASP A 619 -8.01 -12.84 -16.56
N GLY A 620 -7.31 -12.67 -15.47
CA GLY A 620 -5.92 -13.09 -15.30
C GLY A 620 -5.65 -13.80 -13.97
N VAL A 621 -4.65 -14.69 -13.97
CA VAL A 621 -4.15 -15.37 -12.77
C VAL A 621 -3.50 -14.36 -11.84
N ILE A 622 -3.86 -14.38 -10.57
CA ILE A 622 -3.34 -13.43 -9.57
C ILE A 622 -1.96 -13.87 -9.08
N LEU A 623 -0.93 -13.05 -9.26
CA LEU A 623 0.37 -13.21 -8.62
C LEU A 623 0.53 -12.16 -7.51
N ALA A 624 0.74 -12.60 -6.28
CA ALA A 624 0.78 -11.69 -5.14
C ALA A 624 1.74 -12.12 -4.02
N PRO A 625 2.38 -11.16 -3.32
CA PRO A 625 2.91 -11.42 -2.00
C PRO A 625 1.78 -11.78 -1.02
N ALA A 626 2.02 -12.73 -0.10
CA ALA A 626 1.01 -13.23 0.84
C ALA A 626 0.30 -12.11 1.62
N TYR A 627 1.04 -11.16 2.17
CA TYR A 627 0.45 -10.02 2.88
C TYR A 627 -0.40 -9.11 1.98
N ALA A 628 0.03 -8.87 0.74
CA ALA A 628 -0.75 -8.07 -0.21
C ALA A 628 -2.06 -8.76 -0.59
N TYR A 629 -2.03 -10.08 -0.80
CA TYR A 629 -3.22 -10.88 -1.06
C TYR A 629 -4.23 -10.80 0.09
N LEU A 630 -3.73 -10.96 1.32
CA LEU A 630 -4.56 -10.96 2.54
C LEU A 630 -5.14 -9.58 2.85
N THR A 631 -4.33 -8.53 2.81
CA THR A 631 -4.78 -7.16 3.12
C THR A 631 -5.80 -6.62 2.11
N ARG A 632 -5.80 -7.14 0.87
CA ARG A 632 -6.82 -6.81 -0.13
C ARG A 632 -8.08 -7.69 -0.05
N GLY A 633 -8.11 -8.65 0.86
CA GLY A 633 -9.29 -9.51 1.05
C GLY A 633 -9.64 -10.37 -0.17
N LEU A 634 -8.64 -10.70 -1.01
CA LEU A 634 -8.86 -11.50 -2.22
C LEU A 634 -9.25 -12.93 -1.88
N ARG A 635 -10.01 -13.57 -2.76
CA ARG A 635 -10.44 -14.97 -2.67
C ARG A 635 -10.19 -15.66 -4.00
N SER A 636 -9.90 -16.95 -3.96
CA SER A 636 -9.65 -17.77 -5.15
C SER A 636 -10.16 -19.20 -4.92
N ARG A 637 -10.44 -19.92 -6.01
CA ARG A 637 -10.78 -21.33 -5.94
C ARG A 637 -9.54 -22.16 -5.63
N TYR A 638 -8.44 -21.86 -6.33
CA TYR A 638 -7.17 -22.54 -6.14
C TYR A 638 -6.09 -21.56 -5.74
N GLN A 639 -5.23 -21.99 -4.81
CA GLN A 639 -4.04 -21.23 -4.42
C GLN A 639 -2.78 -22.05 -4.67
N PHE A 640 -1.74 -21.39 -5.18
CA PHE A 640 -0.39 -21.92 -5.26
C PHE A 640 0.46 -21.22 -4.20
N TRP A 641 0.92 -21.94 -3.18
CA TRP A 641 1.86 -21.41 -2.22
C TRP A 641 3.28 -21.73 -2.70
N CYS A 642 3.98 -20.71 -3.17
CA CYS A 642 5.29 -20.84 -3.80
C CYS A 642 6.42 -20.52 -2.83
N ASP A 643 7.64 -21.02 -3.15
CA ASP A 643 8.84 -20.79 -2.35
C ASP A 643 8.68 -21.18 -0.87
N LEU A 644 8.05 -22.33 -0.57
CA LEU A 644 7.76 -22.74 0.81
C LEU A 644 9.02 -22.93 1.67
N ARG A 645 10.17 -23.10 1.05
CA ARG A 645 11.48 -23.18 1.71
C ARG A 645 12.09 -21.82 1.97
N ALA A 646 11.64 -20.77 1.29
CA ALA A 646 12.20 -19.43 1.42
C ALA A 646 12.05 -18.87 2.83
N ASP A 647 13.11 -18.28 3.32
CA ASP A 647 13.13 -17.60 4.63
C ASP A 647 12.16 -16.42 4.70
N GLY A 648 11.74 -15.89 3.56
CA GLY A 648 10.77 -14.79 3.48
C GLY A 648 9.41 -15.09 4.10
N TRP A 649 8.98 -16.35 4.22
CA TRP A 649 7.79 -16.73 4.97
C TRP A 649 7.94 -16.55 6.48
N TRP A 650 9.18 -16.60 6.98
CA TRP A 650 9.50 -16.56 8.40
C TRP A 650 10.12 -15.23 8.82
N ASN A 651 11.08 -14.74 8.05
CA ASN A 651 11.87 -13.57 8.40
C ASN A 651 11.20 -12.29 7.95
N ARG A 652 11.18 -11.30 8.84
CA ARG A 652 10.81 -9.94 8.48
C ARG A 652 12.01 -9.20 7.87
N PRO A 653 11.79 -8.22 6.99
CA PRO A 653 12.86 -7.33 6.53
C PRO A 653 13.57 -6.67 7.71
N ASN A 654 14.90 -6.57 7.61
CA ASN A 654 15.68 -5.86 8.64
C ASN A 654 15.34 -4.36 8.64
N GLN A 655 14.90 -3.86 9.78
CA GLN A 655 14.54 -2.46 10.01
C GLN A 655 15.37 -1.93 11.21
N PRO A 656 16.60 -1.43 10.98
CA PRO A 656 17.52 -1.12 12.07
C PRO A 656 17.10 0.06 12.95
N LEU A 657 16.20 0.94 12.51
CA LEU A 657 15.79 2.14 13.24
C LEU A 657 14.37 2.07 13.83
N THR A 658 13.63 0.98 13.59
CA THR A 658 12.26 0.83 14.10
C THR A 658 11.99 -0.60 14.56
N HIS A 659 10.98 -0.79 15.41
CA HIS A 659 10.56 -2.11 15.85
C HIS A 659 9.06 -2.12 16.18
N PRO A 660 8.21 -2.81 15.39
CA PRO A 660 6.76 -2.69 15.50
C PRO A 660 6.19 -3.19 16.84
N TYR A 661 6.80 -4.20 17.44
CA TYR A 661 6.32 -4.74 18.72
C TYR A 661 6.85 -3.96 19.92
N VAL A 662 8.09 -3.48 19.89
CA VAL A 662 8.67 -2.66 20.97
C VAL A 662 7.99 -1.31 21.07
N LEU A 663 7.60 -0.73 19.93
CA LEU A 663 6.85 0.53 19.88
C LEU A 663 5.34 0.35 20.05
N SER A 664 4.87 -0.85 20.47
CA SER A 664 3.46 -1.08 20.83
C SER A 664 3.16 -0.66 22.27
N GLN A 665 1.88 -0.50 22.62
CA GLN A 665 1.45 -0.26 24.01
C GLN A 665 1.78 -1.43 24.94
N ARG A 666 1.84 -2.64 24.40
CA ARG A 666 1.90 -3.87 25.20
C ARG A 666 3.31 -4.26 25.63
N TRP A 667 4.34 -3.70 24.95
CA TRP A 667 5.70 -4.00 25.34
C TRP A 667 6.08 -3.21 26.58
N PRO A 668 6.47 -3.89 27.69
CA PRO A 668 6.83 -3.20 28.93
C PRO A 668 8.08 -2.34 28.72
N LEU A 669 8.01 -1.08 29.11
CA LEU A 669 9.15 -0.18 29.07
C LEU A 669 10.27 -0.72 29.95
N GLY A 670 11.49 -0.81 29.39
CA GLY A 670 12.67 -1.34 30.09
C GLY A 670 12.91 -2.84 29.93
N ARG A 671 12.01 -3.58 29.32
CA ARG A 671 12.22 -5.01 29.00
C ARG A 671 13.01 -5.16 27.70
N PRO A 672 14.15 -5.85 27.70
CA PRO A 672 14.88 -6.20 26.46
C PRO A 672 14.06 -7.14 25.59
N TRP A 673 14.23 -7.00 24.25
CA TRP A 673 13.69 -7.89 23.24
C TRP A 673 14.71 -8.96 22.89
N TYR A 674 14.40 -10.22 23.13
CA TYR A 674 15.26 -11.35 22.89
C TYR A 674 14.83 -12.17 21.66
N ASP A 675 15.69 -13.06 21.21
CA ASP A 675 15.40 -13.97 20.10
C ASP A 675 14.14 -14.83 20.34
N ALA A 676 13.86 -15.17 21.59
CA ALA A 676 12.63 -15.89 21.94
C ALA A 676 11.35 -15.07 21.68
N ASP A 677 11.39 -13.75 21.95
CA ASP A 677 10.28 -12.83 21.68
C ASP A 677 10.10 -12.68 20.16
N GLU A 678 11.22 -12.56 19.42
CA GLU A 678 11.22 -12.51 17.97
C GLU A 678 10.64 -13.77 17.34
N ASP A 679 11.06 -14.94 17.80
CA ASP A 679 10.54 -16.24 17.35
C ASP A 679 9.05 -16.38 17.62
N GLN A 680 8.57 -15.96 18.79
CA GLN A 680 7.16 -15.99 19.14
C GLN A 680 6.34 -15.03 18.23
N ALA A 681 6.84 -13.83 17.97
CA ALA A 681 6.18 -12.89 17.08
C ALA A 681 6.10 -13.42 15.65
N ARG A 682 7.17 -14.05 15.15
CA ARG A 682 7.19 -14.69 13.83
C ARG A 682 6.22 -15.84 13.71
N ARG A 683 6.15 -16.73 14.72
CA ARG A 683 5.17 -17.82 14.77
C ARG A 683 3.74 -17.29 14.70
N GLN A 684 3.41 -16.30 15.51
CA GLN A 684 2.08 -15.67 15.49
C GLN A 684 1.75 -15.05 14.13
N ALA A 685 2.69 -14.31 13.54
CA ALA A 685 2.49 -13.69 12.23
C ALA A 685 2.26 -14.75 11.14
N LEU A 686 3.12 -15.79 11.07
CA LEU A 686 2.97 -16.86 10.10
C LEU A 686 1.67 -17.64 10.33
N GLY A 687 1.31 -17.95 11.58
CA GLY A 687 0.07 -18.64 11.91
C GLY A 687 -1.17 -17.90 11.38
N ARG A 688 -1.22 -16.57 11.53
CA ARG A 688 -2.29 -15.74 10.97
C ARG A 688 -2.30 -15.73 9.45
N VAL A 689 -1.13 -15.64 8.83
CA VAL A 689 -1.01 -15.72 7.35
C VAL A 689 -1.59 -17.02 6.82
N LEU A 690 -1.24 -18.15 7.43
CA LEU A 690 -1.73 -19.47 7.00
C LEU A 690 -3.25 -19.61 7.14
N VAL A 691 -3.82 -19.18 8.27
CA VAL A 691 -5.27 -19.17 8.45
C VAL A 691 -5.94 -18.22 7.45
N GLY A 692 -5.38 -17.03 7.27
CA GLY A 692 -5.90 -16.06 6.32
C GLY A 692 -5.91 -16.55 4.87
N LEU A 693 -4.87 -17.25 4.43
CA LEU A 693 -4.81 -17.86 3.11
C LEU A 693 -5.81 -19.03 2.99
N ALA A 694 -5.86 -19.91 3.99
CA ALA A 694 -6.75 -21.05 4.02
C ALA A 694 -8.24 -20.65 3.93
N THR A 695 -8.65 -19.62 4.68
CA THR A 695 -10.04 -19.11 4.68
C THR A 695 -10.45 -18.45 3.36
N ARG A 696 -9.49 -18.08 2.53
CA ARG A 696 -9.72 -17.42 1.23
C ARG A 696 -9.53 -18.34 0.03
N CYS A 697 -9.30 -19.64 0.27
CA CYS A 697 -9.23 -20.69 -0.74
C CYS A 697 -10.46 -21.60 -0.62
N THR A 698 -11.19 -21.83 -1.73
CA THR A 698 -12.46 -22.55 -1.66
C THR A 698 -12.38 -24.00 -2.11
N GLU A 699 -11.44 -24.36 -2.99
CA GLU A 699 -11.34 -25.71 -3.51
C GLU A 699 -10.04 -26.41 -3.11
N GLY A 700 -8.88 -25.85 -3.44
CA GLY A 700 -7.66 -26.62 -3.20
C GLY A 700 -6.36 -25.82 -3.27
N LEU A 701 -5.35 -26.42 -2.68
CA LEU A 701 -4.02 -25.88 -2.53
C LEU A 701 -3.01 -26.67 -3.35
N PHE A 702 -2.16 -25.94 -4.05
CA PHE A 702 -0.92 -26.47 -4.62
C PHE A 702 0.24 -25.85 -3.83
N TRP A 703 1.22 -26.66 -3.44
CA TRP A 703 2.43 -26.12 -2.85
C TRP A 703 3.67 -26.42 -3.67
N ALA A 704 4.54 -25.44 -3.75
CA ALA A 704 5.73 -25.52 -4.56
C ALA A 704 6.95 -25.04 -3.79
N SER A 705 8.03 -25.81 -3.86
CA SER A 705 9.29 -25.50 -3.19
C SER A 705 10.49 -25.85 -4.07
N SER A 706 11.62 -25.14 -3.83
CA SER A 706 12.91 -25.47 -4.39
C SER A 706 13.98 -25.52 -3.30
N GLU A 707 15.02 -26.35 -3.49
CA GLU A 707 16.15 -26.43 -2.55
C GLU A 707 17.00 -25.16 -2.61
N LEU A 708 17.18 -24.65 -3.81
CA LEU A 708 17.95 -23.43 -4.08
C LEU A 708 16.99 -22.29 -4.42
N GLY A 709 17.25 -21.12 -3.86
CA GLY A 709 16.54 -19.89 -4.19
C GLY A 709 16.91 -19.34 -5.57
N VAL A 710 16.28 -18.21 -5.96
CA VAL A 710 16.54 -17.52 -7.23
C VAL A 710 18.02 -17.13 -7.40
N GLY A 711 18.72 -16.85 -6.32
CA GLY A 711 20.16 -16.53 -6.28
C GLY A 711 21.08 -17.74 -6.21
N GLY A 712 20.55 -18.96 -6.12
CA GLY A 712 21.31 -20.18 -5.95
C GLY A 712 21.70 -20.51 -4.50
N ASP A 713 21.19 -19.76 -3.53
CA ASP A 713 21.36 -19.98 -2.10
C ASP A 713 20.46 -21.11 -1.58
N GLU A 714 20.97 -21.89 -0.61
CA GLU A 714 20.20 -22.96 0.05
C GLU A 714 19.08 -22.36 0.90
N GLN A 715 17.88 -22.93 0.80
CA GLN A 715 16.69 -22.49 1.50
C GLN A 715 16.46 -23.27 2.81
N SER A 716 16.05 -22.58 3.89
CA SER A 716 15.91 -23.18 5.23
C SER A 716 14.75 -24.19 5.36
N GLY A 717 13.71 -24.07 4.55
CA GLY A 717 12.56 -24.97 4.51
C GLY A 717 11.69 -24.97 5.77
N ARG A 718 11.64 -23.89 6.54
CA ARG A 718 10.90 -23.86 7.81
C ARG A 718 9.39 -24.05 7.64
N LEU A 719 8.75 -23.33 6.72
CA LEU A 719 7.32 -23.47 6.48
C LEU A 719 6.98 -24.83 5.90
N GLU A 720 7.75 -25.31 4.92
CA GLU A 720 7.53 -26.64 4.35
C GLU A 720 7.57 -27.74 5.42
N ARG A 721 8.56 -27.72 6.33
CA ARG A 721 8.64 -28.69 7.44
C ARG A 721 7.44 -28.61 8.37
N MET A 722 6.94 -27.43 8.68
CA MET A 722 5.75 -27.26 9.53
C MET A 722 4.50 -27.86 8.88
N LEU A 723 4.33 -27.65 7.58
CA LEU A 723 3.21 -28.22 6.81
C LEU A 723 3.33 -29.75 6.69
N GLN A 724 4.53 -30.28 6.44
CA GLN A 724 4.80 -31.71 6.42
C GLN A 724 4.54 -32.37 7.78
N ASN A 725 4.94 -31.73 8.88
CA ASN A 725 4.65 -32.22 10.23
C ASN A 725 3.13 -32.24 10.51
N ALA A 726 2.38 -31.27 9.98
CA ALA A 726 0.92 -31.30 10.10
C ALA A 726 0.30 -32.51 9.38
N LEU A 727 0.78 -32.84 8.16
CA LEU A 727 0.36 -34.02 7.41
C LEU A 727 0.69 -35.33 8.14
N VAL A 728 1.90 -35.45 8.69
CA VAL A 728 2.34 -36.64 9.45
C VAL A 728 1.51 -36.82 10.72
N ALA A 729 1.26 -35.75 11.46
CA ALA A 729 0.48 -35.81 12.69
C ALA A 729 -0.98 -36.25 12.45
N GLU A 730 -1.59 -35.84 11.32
CA GLU A 730 -2.92 -36.31 10.95
C GLU A 730 -2.92 -37.80 10.58
N ASN A 731 -1.95 -38.24 9.80
CA ASN A 731 -1.83 -39.68 9.45
C ASN A 731 -1.72 -40.56 10.70
N ALA A 732 -0.96 -40.13 11.71
CA ALA A 732 -0.83 -40.84 12.98
C ALA A 732 -2.15 -40.90 13.77
N ARG A 733 -2.92 -39.80 13.76
CA ARG A 733 -4.25 -39.76 14.38
C ARG A 733 -5.26 -40.64 13.67
N ALA A 734 -5.27 -40.63 12.34
CA ALA A 734 -6.15 -41.48 11.54
C ALA A 734 -5.84 -42.98 11.76
N ALA A 735 -4.56 -43.37 11.85
CA ALA A 735 -4.13 -44.70 12.17
C ALA A 735 -4.58 -45.14 13.58
N ASN A 736 -4.47 -44.29 14.60
CA ASN A 736 -4.89 -44.55 15.96
C ASN A 736 -6.43 -44.58 16.15
N ALA A 737 -7.20 -43.99 15.25
CA ALA A 737 -8.66 -44.03 15.29
C ALA A 737 -9.25 -45.28 14.64
N ILE A 738 -8.46 -46.03 13.90
CA ILE A 738 -8.82 -47.32 13.24
C ILE A 738 -8.45 -48.53 14.15
N THR A 739 -7.53 -48.32 15.10
CA THR A 739 -7.23 -49.29 16.16
C THR A 739 -8.08 -49.09 17.40
#